data_c86039838b9b09800cb90e90f28e9a75
#
_entry.id   c86039838b9b09800cb90e90f28e9a75
#
_cell.length_a   1.000
_cell.length_b   1.000
_cell.length_c   1.000
_cell.angle_alpha   90.00
_cell.angle_beta   90.00
_cell.angle_gamma   90.00
#
_symmetry.space_group_name_H-M   'P 1'
#
loop_
_entity.id
_entity.type
_entity.pdbx_description
1 polymer ?
#
loop_
_entity_poly.entity_id
_entity_poly.type
_entity_poly.pdbx_seq_one_letter_code
_entity_poly.pdbx_strand_id
1 'polypeptide(L)'
;MAESNLVRRKSRRGLGIIVAPLLAIVLSLLLTEPGHAAGGAVDQPGAECLACHGDKSMSTTRAGKTVSLYVDGKKFATSVHGSFGCTGCHADLEGKDLPHDTPAPVKCGTCHATEQEQHARSLHGKAVARGDPLAPRCVNCHGNHDIYPVKDPRSAVAPLKVPFVCGQCHREGTPVSRNRPIPQDNILENYSESIHGEALLKKGLSVAPNCATCHTPHLILPHTDPASSINRRNIAATCTRCHSQIEAVHRKIIRGELWEKQANVLPACVDCHQPHKIRNVFYTQGMADADCMHCHADEKLRRARDGQSMYVNADEVNHSRHSNAREGQKKVACSQCHSEVNASRVRPCETITRGVDCTSCHDEVGKQYISSTHGQLNSKNDPNAPTCKECHGTHGVLGKQDPRSLTFPTNVPELCARCHREGQKAAVRYIGRQHEIVANYTESIHGTGLLKAGLTVTATCTSCHTAHHVLPRSDPESSVNPANVPATCGRCHQGIEEQFENSIHAKRVSGSAKELPVCNDCHTAHSIRRTGEDKFQLDVMDQCGRCHAQIAKTYFETYHGKVSRLGYTKAAKCYDCHGAHDVLAVTDPRSHLSRANVAATCQKCHAGATRRFAGYLTHATHHDPRKYPFLFYTFWGMTALLLGTFVIGGLHTLLWLPRAFQMRRQLRAAEGEPAATPKTPVDRGGADA
;
A
#
# COMPACT_ATOMS: atom_id res chain seq x y z
N MET A 1 -55.56 5.28 6.69
CA MET A 1 -56.67 5.87 5.91
C MET A 1 -56.43 5.47 4.48
N ALA A 2 -57.30 4.66 4.08
CA ALA A 2 -58.06 4.38 2.85
C ALA A 2 -57.16 3.79 1.73
N GLU A 3 -57.20 2.48 1.45
CA GLU A 3 -58.23 1.69 0.70
C GLU A 3 -58.41 2.25 -0.72
N SER A 4 -58.29 1.46 -1.79
CA SER A 4 -59.11 0.32 -2.20
C SER A 4 -58.53 -0.32 -3.45
N ASN A 5 -58.37 -1.64 -3.58
CA ASN A 5 -59.27 -2.62 -4.18
C ASN A 5 -59.82 -2.28 -5.58
N LEU A 6 -59.58 -3.13 -6.59
CA LEU A 6 -60.55 -3.96 -7.35
C LEU A 6 -59.87 -4.66 -8.53
N VAL A 7 -59.81 -5.97 -8.54
CA VAL A 7 -60.70 -6.99 -9.14
C VAL A 7 -60.34 -7.47 -10.56
N ARG A 8 -60.13 -8.75 -10.57
CA ARG A 8 -60.04 -9.71 -11.69
C ARG A 8 -61.05 -9.47 -12.85
N ARG A 9 -60.59 -9.71 -14.06
CA ARG A 9 -61.39 -10.48 -15.02
C ARG A 9 -60.51 -11.31 -15.98
N LYS A 10 -60.82 -12.62 -16.02
CA LYS A 10 -60.35 -13.57 -17.01
C LYS A 10 -61.04 -13.30 -18.34
N SER A 11 -60.32 -13.41 -19.45
CA SER A 11 -60.92 -13.78 -20.72
C SER A 11 -59.90 -14.59 -21.51
N ARG A 12 -60.25 -15.85 -21.76
CA ARG A 12 -59.66 -16.70 -22.80
C ARG A 12 -60.20 -16.29 -24.14
N ARG A 13 -59.37 -16.11 -25.15
CA ARG A 13 -59.54 -16.52 -26.56
C ARG A 13 -58.52 -15.77 -27.44
N GLY A 14 -57.83 -16.54 -28.30
CA GLY A 14 -57.13 -15.98 -29.46
C GLY A 14 -55.70 -16.49 -29.63
N LEU A 15 -55.54 -17.81 -29.77
CA LEU A 15 -54.29 -18.38 -30.32
C LEU A 15 -54.51 -18.47 -31.84
N GLY A 16 -53.90 -17.58 -32.59
CA GLY A 16 -53.93 -17.59 -34.04
C GLY A 16 -53.56 -16.21 -34.61
N ILE A 17 -52.51 -16.18 -35.42
CA ILE A 17 -52.08 -15.03 -36.23
C ILE A 17 -51.13 -14.07 -35.52
N ILE A 18 -49.90 -14.52 -35.16
CA ILE A 18 -48.70 -13.66 -35.09
C ILE A 18 -47.44 -14.54 -35.35
N VAL A 19 -47.38 -15.27 -36.47
CA VAL A 19 -46.18 -15.98 -36.89
C VAL A 19 -45.51 -15.37 -38.13
N ALA A 20 -46.26 -14.60 -38.94
CA ALA A 20 -45.77 -14.05 -40.20
C ALA A 20 -44.81 -12.84 -40.10
N PRO A 21 -44.93 -11.88 -39.18
CA PRO A 21 -43.96 -10.77 -39.10
C PRO A 21 -42.63 -11.07 -38.37
N LEU A 22 -42.59 -12.09 -37.51
CA LEU A 22 -41.34 -12.46 -36.80
C LEU A 22 -40.33 -13.22 -37.68
N LEU A 23 -40.80 -13.92 -38.73
CA LEU A 23 -39.90 -14.60 -39.66
C LEU A 23 -39.25 -13.63 -40.67
N ALA A 24 -39.88 -12.51 -40.98
CA ALA A 24 -39.32 -11.47 -41.83
C ALA A 24 -38.22 -10.65 -41.11
N ILE A 25 -38.37 -10.44 -39.81
CA ILE A 25 -37.37 -9.74 -38.99
C ILE A 25 -36.13 -10.63 -38.70
N VAL A 26 -36.33 -11.94 -38.54
CA VAL A 26 -35.21 -12.88 -38.32
C VAL A 26 -34.45 -13.14 -39.64
N LEU A 27 -35.10 -13.08 -40.82
CA LEU A 27 -34.43 -13.27 -42.10
C LEU A 27 -33.67 -12.00 -42.56
N SER A 28 -34.10 -10.80 -42.12
CA SER A 28 -33.37 -9.55 -42.36
C SER A 28 -32.14 -9.38 -41.47
N LEU A 29 -32.06 -10.12 -40.34
CA LEU A 29 -30.91 -10.11 -39.44
C LEU A 29 -29.83 -11.19 -39.79
N LEU A 30 -30.09 -12.04 -40.78
CA LEU A 30 -29.17 -13.08 -41.23
C LEU A 30 -28.42 -12.75 -42.53
N LEU A 31 -28.63 -11.56 -43.11
CA LEU A 31 -27.97 -11.10 -44.35
C LEU A 31 -27.13 -9.83 -44.17
N THR A 32 -26.81 -9.46 -42.95
CA THR A 32 -25.74 -8.49 -42.70
C THR A 32 -24.45 -9.26 -42.52
N GLU A 33 -23.61 -9.23 -43.55
CA GLU A 33 -22.22 -9.56 -43.39
C GLU A 33 -21.61 -8.81 -42.18
N PRO A 34 -20.72 -9.43 -41.36
CA PRO A 34 -19.99 -8.68 -40.34
C PRO A 34 -19.11 -7.69 -41.08
N GLY A 35 -19.63 -6.47 -41.29
CA GLY A 35 -18.77 -5.33 -41.53
C GLY A 35 -17.74 -5.33 -40.40
N HIS A 36 -16.47 -5.37 -40.76
CA HIS A 36 -15.40 -5.11 -39.84
C HIS A 36 -15.75 -3.79 -39.13
N ALA A 37 -16.22 -3.89 -37.91
CA ALA A 37 -16.24 -2.75 -37.02
C ALA A 37 -14.74 -2.40 -36.82
N ALA A 38 -14.31 -1.40 -37.60
CA ALA A 38 -13.15 -0.61 -37.23
C ALA A 38 -13.35 -0.29 -35.76
N GLY A 39 -12.45 -0.78 -34.93
CA GLY A 39 -12.45 -0.48 -33.49
C GLY A 39 -12.64 1.02 -33.34
N GLY A 40 -13.69 1.42 -32.63
CA GLY A 40 -13.93 2.80 -32.30
C GLY A 40 -12.67 3.32 -31.64
N ALA A 41 -11.91 4.12 -32.41
CA ALA A 41 -10.85 4.95 -31.83
C ALA A 41 -11.59 5.79 -30.81
N VAL A 42 -11.27 5.59 -29.53
CA VAL A 42 -11.52 6.59 -28.50
C VAL A 42 -10.95 7.88 -29.11
N ASP A 43 -11.79 8.85 -29.31
CA ASP A 43 -11.43 10.14 -29.91
C ASP A 43 -10.36 10.78 -29.01
N GLN A 44 -9.09 10.45 -29.27
CA GLN A 44 -7.97 11.07 -28.54
C GLN A 44 -7.87 12.47 -29.10
N PRO A 45 -7.90 13.51 -28.24
CA PRO A 45 -7.73 14.87 -28.68
C PRO A 45 -6.44 14.99 -29.51
N GLY A 46 -6.54 15.32 -30.81
CA GLY A 46 -5.40 15.43 -31.72
C GLY A 46 -5.08 14.17 -32.55
N ALA A 47 -5.99 13.20 -32.65
CA ALA A 47 -5.81 12.02 -33.51
C ALA A 47 -5.50 12.39 -34.98
N GLU A 48 -6.11 13.45 -35.50
CA GLU A 48 -5.86 13.99 -36.84
C GLU A 48 -4.41 14.44 -37.02
N CYS A 49 -3.87 15.15 -36.04
CA CYS A 49 -2.47 15.60 -36.07
C CYS A 49 -1.49 14.42 -35.97
N LEU A 50 -1.82 13.42 -35.13
CA LEU A 50 -0.98 12.24 -34.94
C LEU A 50 -0.97 11.30 -36.13
N ALA A 51 -1.92 11.41 -37.06
CA ALA A 51 -1.89 10.68 -38.33
C ALA A 51 -0.61 10.96 -39.14
N CYS A 52 -0.06 12.19 -39.05
CA CYS A 52 1.22 12.57 -39.65
C CYS A 52 2.32 12.63 -38.60
N HIS A 53 2.10 13.35 -37.48
CA HIS A 53 3.13 13.57 -36.44
C HIS A 53 3.41 12.32 -35.60
N GLY A 54 2.65 11.24 -35.72
CA GLY A 54 2.94 9.95 -35.13
C GLY A 54 3.98 9.12 -35.89
N ASP A 55 4.36 9.54 -37.09
CA ASP A 55 5.41 8.86 -37.87
C ASP A 55 6.80 9.34 -37.43
N LYS A 56 7.63 8.40 -37.03
CA LYS A 56 9.03 8.67 -36.58
C LYS A 56 9.95 9.22 -37.69
N SER A 57 9.60 9.01 -38.94
CA SER A 57 10.36 9.49 -40.09
C SER A 57 10.05 10.94 -40.45
N MET A 58 8.96 11.48 -39.90
CA MET A 58 8.52 12.83 -40.19
C MET A 58 9.52 13.88 -39.69
N SER A 59 10.04 14.68 -40.61
CA SER A 59 11.05 15.70 -40.32
C SER A 59 10.94 16.91 -41.27
N THR A 60 11.49 18.01 -40.84
CA THR A 60 11.62 19.23 -41.67
C THR A 60 13.01 19.82 -41.54
N THR A 61 13.40 20.69 -42.46
CA THR A 61 14.68 21.39 -42.37
C THR A 61 14.49 22.83 -41.89
N ARG A 62 15.10 23.17 -40.75
CA ARG A 62 15.08 24.52 -40.19
C ARG A 62 16.53 25.01 -40.01
N ALA A 63 16.86 26.15 -40.59
CA ALA A 63 18.20 26.74 -40.55
C ALA A 63 19.31 25.72 -40.93
N GLY A 64 19.08 24.90 -41.97
CA GLY A 64 20.06 23.91 -42.47
C GLY A 64 20.19 22.65 -41.60
N LYS A 65 19.35 22.45 -40.55
CA LYS A 65 19.36 21.28 -39.72
C LYS A 65 18.06 20.51 -39.88
N THR A 66 18.17 19.18 -39.99
CA THR A 66 16.99 18.30 -39.95
C THR A 66 16.41 18.26 -38.54
N VAL A 67 15.12 18.59 -38.39
CA VAL A 67 14.37 18.59 -37.13
C VAL A 67 13.26 17.58 -37.26
N SER A 68 13.22 16.64 -36.35
CA SER A 68 12.11 15.68 -36.27
C SER A 68 10.81 16.39 -35.84
N LEU A 69 9.73 16.05 -36.52
CA LEU A 69 8.38 16.49 -36.19
C LEU A 69 7.57 15.40 -35.51
N TYR A 70 8.20 14.29 -35.18
CA TYR A 70 7.58 13.17 -34.49
C TYR A 70 7.08 13.53 -33.09
N VAL A 71 5.85 13.15 -32.79
CA VAL A 71 5.24 13.26 -31.46
C VAL A 71 4.82 11.86 -30.99
N ASP A 72 5.32 11.43 -29.84
CA ASP A 72 4.86 10.21 -29.19
C ASP A 72 3.46 10.45 -28.58
N GLY A 73 2.42 10.05 -29.30
CA GLY A 73 1.03 10.27 -28.88
C GLY A 73 0.68 9.63 -27.54
N LYS A 74 1.33 8.50 -27.19
CA LYS A 74 1.09 7.84 -25.88
C LYS A 74 1.68 8.66 -24.74
N LYS A 75 2.88 9.20 -24.92
CA LYS A 75 3.51 10.09 -23.93
C LYS A 75 2.74 11.37 -23.79
N PHE A 76 2.32 11.99 -24.91
CA PHE A 76 1.50 13.18 -24.90
C PHE A 76 0.18 12.95 -24.16
N ALA A 77 -0.55 11.90 -24.47
CA ALA A 77 -1.84 11.56 -23.82
C ALA A 77 -1.71 11.36 -22.29
N THR A 78 -0.53 10.92 -21.81
CA THR A 78 -0.25 10.75 -20.37
C THR A 78 0.42 11.96 -19.74
N SER A 79 0.69 13.02 -20.50
CA SER A 79 1.24 14.29 -20.00
C SER A 79 0.16 15.09 -19.27
N VAL A 80 0.59 16.10 -18.49
CA VAL A 80 -0.35 17.00 -17.80
C VAL A 80 -1.20 17.84 -18.77
N HIS A 81 -0.80 17.95 -20.03
CA HIS A 81 -1.49 18.69 -21.08
C HIS A 81 -2.22 17.78 -22.09
N GLY A 82 -2.16 16.47 -21.93
CA GLY A 82 -2.75 15.51 -22.87
C GLY A 82 -4.23 15.70 -23.14
N SER A 83 -4.99 16.16 -22.13
CA SER A 83 -6.44 16.44 -22.25
C SER A 83 -6.78 17.69 -23.08
N PHE A 84 -5.82 18.60 -23.30
CA PHE A 84 -6.07 19.83 -24.08
C PHE A 84 -5.98 19.63 -25.59
N GLY A 85 -5.47 18.48 -26.04
CA GLY A 85 -5.21 18.23 -27.45
C GLY A 85 -4.09 19.10 -28.02
N CYS A 86 -3.86 18.99 -29.33
CA CYS A 86 -2.77 19.70 -29.99
C CYS A 86 -3.08 21.20 -30.12
N THR A 87 -4.30 21.57 -30.51
CA THR A 87 -4.73 22.95 -30.72
C THR A 87 -4.85 23.75 -29.42
N GLY A 88 -4.97 23.08 -28.26
CA GLY A 88 -4.89 23.76 -26.96
C GLY A 88 -3.57 24.49 -26.72
N CYS A 89 -2.48 24.07 -27.40
CA CYS A 89 -1.17 24.74 -27.39
C CYS A 89 -0.85 25.41 -28.75
N HIS A 90 -1.18 24.75 -29.85
CA HIS A 90 -1.04 25.25 -31.22
C HIS A 90 -2.34 25.91 -31.69
N ALA A 91 -2.77 26.92 -30.94
CA ALA A 91 -4.06 27.60 -31.17
C ALA A 91 -4.15 28.30 -32.57
N ASP A 92 -3.00 28.59 -33.18
CA ASP A 92 -2.94 29.13 -34.53
C ASP A 92 -3.28 28.11 -35.64
N LEU A 93 -3.40 26.82 -35.27
CA LEU A 93 -3.80 25.75 -36.19
C LEU A 93 -5.28 25.36 -36.02
N GLU A 94 -5.99 25.95 -35.08
CA GLU A 94 -7.41 25.68 -34.90
C GLU A 94 -8.22 26.07 -36.14
N GLY A 95 -8.99 25.13 -36.70
CA GLY A 95 -9.81 25.36 -37.92
C GLY A 95 -9.02 25.50 -39.21
N LYS A 96 -7.72 25.19 -39.26
CA LYS A 96 -6.95 25.20 -40.51
C LYS A 96 -6.96 23.84 -41.20
N ASP A 97 -6.93 23.89 -42.52
CA ASP A 97 -6.82 22.72 -43.39
C ASP A 97 -5.43 22.03 -43.23
N LEU A 98 -5.40 20.71 -43.39
CA LEU A 98 -4.18 19.92 -43.42
C LEU A 98 -3.75 19.62 -44.87
N PRO A 99 -2.45 19.67 -45.22
CA PRO A 99 -1.29 19.99 -44.37
C PRO A 99 -1.20 21.49 -44.08
N HIS A 100 -0.60 21.84 -42.94
CA HIS A 100 -0.48 23.22 -42.44
C HIS A 100 0.95 23.79 -42.60
N ASP A 101 1.06 25.10 -42.56
CA ASP A 101 2.33 25.81 -42.47
C ASP A 101 2.99 25.65 -41.11
N THR A 102 4.23 26.11 -40.97
CA THR A 102 4.93 26.09 -39.69
C THR A 102 4.14 26.86 -38.62
N PRO A 103 3.74 26.20 -37.51
CA PRO A 103 2.96 26.85 -36.45
C PRO A 103 3.77 27.91 -35.73
N ALA A 104 3.08 28.90 -35.18
CA ALA A 104 3.67 29.89 -34.32
C ALA A 104 4.24 29.26 -33.04
N PRO A 105 5.28 29.85 -32.42
CA PRO A 105 5.81 29.37 -31.15
C PRO A 105 4.73 29.38 -30.05
N VAL A 106 4.58 28.25 -29.37
CA VAL A 106 3.62 28.10 -28.28
C VAL A 106 3.86 29.11 -27.15
N LYS A 107 2.81 29.77 -26.70
CA LYS A 107 2.83 30.77 -25.62
C LYS A 107 2.39 30.17 -24.30
N CYS A 108 3.31 29.52 -23.60
CA CYS A 108 3.04 28.89 -22.29
C CYS A 108 2.45 29.87 -21.27
N GLY A 109 2.85 31.13 -21.33
CA GLY A 109 2.37 32.18 -20.40
C GLY A 109 0.88 32.52 -20.51
N THR A 110 0.16 32.03 -21.52
CA THR A 110 -1.31 32.18 -21.60
C THR A 110 -2.01 31.51 -20.43
N CYS A 111 -1.50 30.37 -19.98
CA CYS A 111 -2.02 29.62 -18.82
C CYS A 111 -1.08 29.75 -17.61
N HIS A 112 0.24 29.85 -17.82
CA HIS A 112 1.29 29.93 -16.80
C HIS A 112 1.83 31.37 -16.67
N ALA A 113 0.94 32.34 -16.41
CA ALA A 113 1.27 33.75 -16.37
C ALA A 113 2.32 34.11 -15.30
N THR A 114 2.20 33.51 -14.12
CA THR A 114 3.13 33.73 -12.99
C THR A 114 4.53 33.26 -13.33
N GLU A 115 4.66 32.04 -13.86
CA GLU A 115 5.95 31.45 -14.25
C GLU A 115 6.58 32.22 -15.42
N GLN A 116 5.76 32.65 -16.34
CA GLN A 116 6.19 33.49 -17.47
C GLN A 116 6.72 34.85 -16.97
N GLU A 117 6.06 35.51 -16.03
CA GLU A 117 6.52 36.78 -15.45
C GLU A 117 7.83 36.57 -14.70
N GLN A 118 7.90 35.52 -13.85
CA GLN A 118 9.14 35.20 -13.12
C GLN A 118 10.30 34.94 -14.06
N HIS A 119 10.06 34.12 -15.11
CA HIS A 119 11.08 33.86 -16.14
C HIS A 119 11.52 35.13 -16.85
N ALA A 120 10.59 35.98 -17.28
CA ALA A 120 10.91 37.23 -17.96
C ALA A 120 11.80 38.15 -17.11
N ARG A 121 11.61 38.17 -15.81
CA ARG A 121 12.44 38.95 -14.84
C ARG A 121 13.78 38.27 -14.54
N SER A 122 13.92 36.97 -14.80
CA SER A 122 15.13 36.20 -14.53
C SER A 122 16.30 36.56 -15.49
N LEU A 123 17.51 36.09 -15.14
CA LEU A 123 18.67 36.15 -16.03
C LEU A 123 18.38 35.48 -17.38
N HIS A 124 17.72 34.35 -17.37
CA HIS A 124 17.38 33.58 -18.56
C HIS A 124 16.37 34.35 -19.44
N GLY A 125 15.30 34.85 -18.86
CA GLY A 125 14.30 35.62 -19.61
C GLY A 125 14.85 36.94 -20.20
N LYS A 126 15.68 37.65 -19.43
CA LYS A 126 16.38 38.82 -19.93
C LYS A 126 17.32 38.51 -21.10
N ALA A 127 17.95 37.32 -21.08
CA ALA A 127 18.76 36.87 -22.20
C ALA A 127 17.89 36.51 -23.42
N VAL A 128 16.76 35.83 -23.21
CA VAL A 128 15.79 35.56 -24.29
C VAL A 128 15.29 36.86 -24.93
N ALA A 129 14.95 37.88 -24.11
CA ALA A 129 14.47 39.16 -24.60
C ALA A 129 15.51 39.92 -25.43
N ARG A 130 16.82 39.71 -25.19
CA ARG A 130 17.92 40.25 -26.00
C ARG A 130 18.24 39.43 -27.23
N GLY A 131 17.49 38.35 -27.51
CA GLY A 131 17.72 37.48 -28.64
C GLY A 131 18.93 36.56 -28.49
N ASP A 132 19.42 36.29 -27.27
CA ASP A 132 20.53 35.37 -27.04
C ASP A 132 20.19 33.95 -27.48
N PRO A 133 20.85 33.37 -28.49
CA PRO A 133 20.52 32.04 -28.99
C PRO A 133 20.80 30.90 -27.98
N LEU A 134 21.62 31.18 -26.96
CA LEU A 134 21.95 30.23 -25.90
C LEU A 134 21.02 30.34 -24.68
N ALA A 135 20.09 31.30 -24.67
CA ALA A 135 19.17 31.51 -23.57
C ALA A 135 18.06 30.43 -23.55
N PRO A 136 17.83 29.76 -22.41
CA PRO A 136 16.83 28.71 -22.33
C PRO A 136 15.41 29.29 -22.27
N ARG A 137 14.50 28.63 -22.99
CA ARG A 137 13.05 28.85 -22.93
C ARG A 137 12.40 27.76 -22.14
N CYS A 138 11.09 27.84 -21.88
CA CYS A 138 10.32 26.86 -21.08
C CYS A 138 10.59 25.42 -21.52
N VAL A 139 10.56 25.16 -22.82
CA VAL A 139 10.73 23.81 -23.40
C VAL A 139 12.11 23.20 -23.17
N ASN A 140 13.15 24.04 -22.97
CA ASN A 140 14.50 23.54 -22.72
C ASN A 140 14.62 22.85 -21.34
N CYS A 141 13.75 23.21 -20.40
CA CYS A 141 13.69 22.60 -19.06
C CYS A 141 12.59 21.56 -18.96
N HIS A 142 11.39 21.87 -19.45
CA HIS A 142 10.20 21.06 -19.25
C HIS A 142 9.91 20.02 -20.34
N GLY A 143 10.59 20.11 -21.50
CA GLY A 143 10.25 19.33 -22.69
C GLY A 143 9.11 19.97 -23.49
N ASN A 144 8.61 19.27 -24.51
CA ASN A 144 7.62 19.78 -25.43
C ASN A 144 6.24 19.13 -25.24
N HIS A 145 6.14 17.82 -25.55
CA HIS A 145 4.88 17.09 -25.61
C HIS A 145 4.72 16.07 -24.48
N ASP A 146 5.79 15.77 -23.74
CA ASP A 146 5.84 14.79 -22.65
C ASP A 146 6.08 15.48 -21.28
N ILE A 147 5.31 16.53 -21.02
CA ILE A 147 5.42 17.31 -19.77
C ILE A 147 4.67 16.60 -18.65
N TYR A 148 5.40 16.17 -17.63
CA TYR A 148 4.87 15.47 -16.45
C TYR A 148 4.99 16.33 -15.20
N PRO A 149 4.16 16.03 -14.15
CA PRO A 149 4.28 16.69 -12.86
C PRO A 149 5.71 16.59 -12.31
N VAL A 150 6.19 17.63 -11.61
CA VAL A 150 7.55 17.66 -11.05
C VAL A 150 7.90 16.45 -10.19
N LYS A 151 6.90 15.88 -9.49
CA LYS A 151 7.07 14.67 -8.65
C LYS A 151 7.11 13.36 -9.44
N ASP A 152 6.71 13.36 -10.69
CA ASP A 152 6.75 12.18 -11.55
C ASP A 152 8.19 11.93 -11.99
N PRO A 153 8.73 10.70 -11.80
CA PRO A 153 10.09 10.37 -12.24
C PRO A 153 10.32 10.55 -13.74
N ARG A 154 9.26 10.52 -14.55
CA ARG A 154 9.33 10.77 -16.00
C ARG A 154 9.58 12.23 -16.33
N SER A 155 9.16 13.15 -15.45
CA SER A 155 9.33 14.59 -15.67
C SER A 155 10.78 14.95 -15.98
N ALA A 156 11.00 15.83 -16.96
CA ALA A 156 12.32 16.38 -17.27
C ALA A 156 12.89 17.16 -16.06
N VAL A 157 12.02 17.78 -15.27
CA VAL A 157 12.36 18.56 -14.06
C VAL A 157 12.08 17.81 -12.76
N ALA A 158 12.01 16.47 -12.81
CA ALA A 158 11.99 15.67 -11.58
C ALA A 158 13.22 15.98 -10.71
N PRO A 159 13.10 15.97 -9.37
CA PRO A 159 14.18 16.43 -8.49
C PRO A 159 15.56 15.84 -8.80
N LEU A 160 15.63 14.55 -9.11
CA LEU A 160 16.87 13.85 -9.48
C LEU A 160 17.44 14.30 -10.85
N LYS A 161 16.61 14.85 -11.73
CA LYS A 161 17.02 15.26 -13.09
C LYS A 161 17.39 16.72 -13.18
N VAL A 162 16.92 17.57 -12.27
CA VAL A 162 17.19 19.02 -12.29
C VAL A 162 18.67 19.36 -12.44
N PRO A 163 19.63 18.73 -11.71
CA PRO A 163 21.04 19.05 -11.88
C PRO A 163 21.55 18.80 -13.31
N PHE A 164 21.05 17.75 -13.95
CA PHE A 164 21.44 17.40 -15.31
C PHE A 164 20.81 18.35 -16.36
N VAL A 165 19.55 18.75 -16.12
CA VAL A 165 18.89 19.77 -16.96
C VAL A 165 19.68 21.09 -16.94
N CYS A 166 20.04 21.55 -15.75
CA CYS A 166 20.89 22.75 -15.63
C CYS A 166 22.29 22.53 -16.23
N GLY A 167 22.84 21.34 -15.99
CA GLY A 167 24.16 20.93 -16.48
C GLY A 167 24.27 20.85 -18.01
N GLN A 168 23.16 20.75 -18.75
CA GLN A 168 23.21 20.81 -20.21
C GLN A 168 23.87 22.11 -20.72
N CYS A 169 23.73 23.19 -19.95
CA CYS A 169 24.28 24.49 -20.25
C CYS A 169 25.39 24.93 -19.30
N HIS A 170 25.25 24.56 -18.00
CA HIS A 170 26.15 25.01 -16.92
C HIS A 170 27.27 24.02 -16.56
N ARG A 171 27.44 22.94 -17.35
CA ARG A 171 28.63 22.07 -17.25
C ARG A 171 29.82 22.73 -17.94
N GLU A 172 31.00 22.47 -17.41
CA GLU A 172 32.24 22.91 -18.05
C GLU A 172 32.35 22.41 -19.51
N GLY A 173 32.86 23.27 -20.40
CA GLY A 173 33.00 22.95 -21.81
C GLY A 173 31.77 23.14 -22.69
N THR A 174 30.61 23.50 -22.12
CA THR A 174 29.40 23.83 -22.90
C THR A 174 29.52 25.22 -23.58
N PRO A 175 28.76 25.50 -24.65
CA PRO A 175 28.74 26.82 -25.26
C PRO A 175 28.42 27.96 -24.30
N VAL A 176 27.56 27.70 -23.28
CA VAL A 176 27.21 28.70 -22.27
C VAL A 176 28.40 28.97 -21.35
N SER A 177 29.06 27.91 -20.83
CA SER A 177 30.22 28.08 -19.94
C SER A 177 31.40 28.79 -20.63
N ARG A 178 31.58 28.57 -21.93
CA ARG A 178 32.66 29.21 -22.72
C ARG A 178 32.37 30.66 -23.10
N ASN A 179 31.12 30.99 -23.37
CA ASN A 179 30.74 32.26 -24.00
C ASN A 179 30.02 33.24 -23.07
N ARG A 180 29.80 32.87 -21.81
CA ARG A 180 29.12 33.71 -20.82
C ARG A 180 29.96 33.83 -19.54
N PRO A 181 30.01 35.02 -18.92
CA PRO A 181 30.76 35.26 -17.70
C PRO A 181 30.05 34.59 -16.52
N ILE A 182 30.24 33.30 -16.34
CA ILE A 182 29.77 32.55 -15.16
C ILE A 182 30.89 32.63 -14.13
N PRO A 183 30.61 33.15 -12.90
CA PRO A 183 31.67 33.42 -11.93
C PRO A 183 32.21 32.16 -11.22
N GLN A 184 31.73 30.98 -11.56
CA GLN A 184 32.16 29.71 -10.98
C GLN A 184 32.30 28.63 -12.04
N ASP A 185 33.38 27.86 -11.96
CA ASP A 185 33.69 26.73 -12.83
C ASP A 185 33.17 25.42 -12.26
N ASN A 186 33.03 24.39 -13.12
CA ASN A 186 32.68 23.03 -12.75
C ASN A 186 31.43 22.92 -11.83
N ILE A 187 30.40 23.75 -12.10
CA ILE A 187 29.23 23.90 -11.23
C ILE A 187 28.53 22.55 -11.00
N LEU A 188 28.29 21.76 -12.07
CA LEU A 188 27.61 20.48 -11.96
C LEU A 188 28.45 19.44 -11.20
N GLU A 189 29.74 19.40 -11.52
CA GLU A 189 30.71 18.51 -10.90
C GLU A 189 30.84 18.83 -9.40
N ASN A 190 31.05 20.09 -9.07
CA ASN A 190 31.12 20.58 -7.70
C ASN A 190 29.85 20.30 -6.91
N TYR A 191 28.67 20.51 -7.53
CA TYR A 191 27.39 20.16 -6.89
C TYR A 191 27.27 18.65 -6.69
N SER A 192 27.61 17.84 -7.69
CA SER A 192 27.51 16.38 -7.60
C SER A 192 28.37 15.79 -6.50
N GLU A 193 29.52 16.42 -6.23
CA GLU A 193 30.44 16.07 -5.14
C GLU A 193 30.07 16.72 -3.82
N SER A 194 29.13 17.65 -3.78
CA SER A 194 28.66 18.27 -2.53
C SER A 194 27.86 17.30 -1.69
N ILE A 195 27.68 17.63 -0.39
CA ILE A 195 26.81 16.82 0.49
C ILE A 195 25.37 16.74 -0.03
N HIS A 196 24.88 17.82 -0.66
CA HIS A 196 23.55 17.87 -1.23
C HIS A 196 23.46 17.04 -2.52
N GLY A 197 24.44 17.15 -3.40
CA GLY A 197 24.53 16.35 -4.61
C GLY A 197 24.71 14.86 -4.34
N GLU A 198 25.55 14.50 -3.38
CA GLU A 198 25.68 13.11 -2.94
C GLU A 198 24.39 12.56 -2.35
N ALA A 199 23.69 13.35 -1.55
CA ALA A 199 22.39 12.96 -1.00
C ALA A 199 21.36 12.75 -2.10
N LEU A 200 21.30 13.65 -3.08
CA LEU A 200 20.36 13.56 -4.20
C LEU A 200 20.73 12.42 -5.16
N LEU A 201 21.96 12.44 -5.69
CA LEU A 201 22.35 11.63 -6.85
C LEU A 201 22.85 10.23 -6.46
N LYS A 202 23.58 10.09 -5.33
CA LYS A 202 24.12 8.80 -4.89
C LYS A 202 23.18 8.05 -3.94
N LYS A 203 22.41 8.80 -3.11
CA LYS A 203 21.49 8.21 -2.13
C LYS A 203 20.03 8.25 -2.58
N GLY A 204 19.73 8.93 -3.70
CA GLY A 204 18.36 9.04 -4.24
C GLY A 204 17.39 9.84 -3.37
N LEU A 205 17.90 10.73 -2.48
CA LEU A 205 17.07 11.56 -1.62
C LEU A 205 16.47 12.71 -2.41
N SER A 206 15.30 12.54 -2.98
CA SER A 206 14.62 13.54 -3.82
C SER A 206 14.29 14.85 -3.09
N VAL A 207 14.34 14.86 -1.77
CA VAL A 207 14.17 16.04 -0.91
C VAL A 207 15.47 16.81 -0.69
N ALA A 208 16.62 16.23 -1.03
CA ALA A 208 17.88 16.96 -0.97
C ALA A 208 17.84 18.15 -1.92
N PRO A 209 18.36 19.32 -1.49
CA PRO A 209 18.26 20.52 -2.31
C PRO A 209 19.02 20.35 -3.63
N ASN A 210 18.37 20.70 -4.72
CA ASN A 210 18.95 20.78 -6.06
C ASN A 210 19.11 22.26 -6.48
N CYS A 211 19.52 22.47 -7.72
CA CYS A 211 19.77 23.82 -8.24
C CYS A 211 18.57 24.76 -8.05
N ALA A 212 17.35 24.30 -8.38
CA ALA A 212 16.13 25.11 -8.28
C ALA A 212 15.73 25.39 -6.81
N THR A 213 16.20 24.59 -5.86
CA THR A 213 15.92 24.81 -4.43
C THR A 213 16.63 26.06 -3.91
N CYS A 214 17.86 26.30 -4.37
CA CYS A 214 18.64 27.45 -3.96
C CYS A 214 18.40 28.66 -4.87
N HIS A 215 18.37 28.45 -6.19
CA HIS A 215 18.27 29.52 -7.18
C HIS A 215 16.84 29.91 -7.56
N THR A 216 15.83 29.24 -7.03
CA THR A 216 14.44 29.26 -7.48
C THR A 216 14.26 28.68 -8.91
N PRO A 217 13.09 28.12 -9.27
CA PRO A 217 12.93 27.47 -10.58
C PRO A 217 12.81 28.44 -11.75
N HIS A 218 12.06 29.53 -11.61
CA HIS A 218 11.74 30.44 -12.71
C HIS A 218 12.34 31.83 -12.54
N LEU A 219 12.43 32.35 -11.28
CA LEU A 219 13.01 33.65 -10.99
C LEU A 219 14.52 33.54 -10.65
N ILE A 220 15.32 33.03 -11.57
CA ILE A 220 16.77 32.89 -11.37
C ILE A 220 17.44 34.25 -11.50
N LEU A 221 17.82 34.83 -10.35
CA LEU A 221 18.46 36.12 -10.27
C LEU A 221 19.94 36.00 -9.92
N PRO A 222 20.81 36.96 -10.34
CA PRO A 222 22.21 36.95 -9.95
C PRO A 222 22.36 37.16 -8.43
N HIS A 223 23.46 36.68 -7.87
CA HIS A 223 23.74 36.84 -6.43
C HIS A 223 23.85 38.32 -6.00
N THR A 224 24.11 39.21 -6.92
CA THR A 224 24.19 40.66 -6.68
C THR A 224 22.82 41.35 -6.59
N ASP A 225 21.77 40.70 -7.13
CA ASP A 225 20.42 41.24 -7.05
C ASP A 225 19.85 41.10 -5.60
N PRO A 226 19.37 42.20 -4.97
CA PRO A 226 18.81 42.14 -3.61
C PRO A 226 17.61 41.18 -3.44
N ALA A 227 16.87 40.92 -4.53
CA ALA A 227 15.73 40.01 -4.53
C ALA A 227 16.13 38.51 -4.75
N SER A 228 17.41 38.26 -5.08
CA SER A 228 17.88 36.90 -5.31
C SER A 228 17.87 36.07 -4.02
N SER A 229 17.39 34.83 -4.11
CA SER A 229 17.44 33.89 -3.01
C SER A 229 18.86 33.52 -2.54
N ILE A 230 19.84 33.73 -3.45
CA ILE A 230 21.28 33.50 -3.17
C ILE A 230 22.02 34.79 -2.92
N ASN A 231 21.33 35.94 -2.82
CA ASN A 231 21.96 37.19 -2.39
C ASN A 231 22.50 37.03 -0.97
N ARG A 232 23.64 37.66 -0.67
CA ARG A 232 24.29 37.58 0.67
C ARG A 232 23.32 37.85 1.83
N ARG A 233 22.33 38.77 1.63
CA ARG A 233 21.32 39.10 2.65
C ARG A 233 20.23 38.05 2.81
N ASN A 234 19.97 37.26 1.76
CA ASN A 234 18.86 36.27 1.72
C ASN A 234 19.32 34.83 1.85
N ILE A 235 20.63 34.57 1.69
CA ILE A 235 21.17 33.20 1.64
C ILE A 235 20.88 32.39 2.91
N ALA A 236 20.85 33.06 4.03
CA ALA A 236 20.50 32.40 5.30
C ALA A 236 19.06 31.89 5.30
N ALA A 237 18.12 32.74 4.92
CA ALA A 237 16.73 32.33 4.81
C ALA A 237 16.55 31.15 3.84
N THR A 238 17.39 31.09 2.79
CA THR A 238 17.42 29.96 1.85
C THR A 238 17.94 28.67 2.51
N CYS A 239 19.02 28.76 3.29
CA CYS A 239 19.58 27.61 4.00
C CYS A 239 18.69 27.12 5.14
N THR A 240 18.14 28.05 5.94
CA THR A 240 17.35 27.72 7.14
C THR A 240 15.98 27.13 6.82
N ARG A 241 15.51 27.20 5.58
CA ARG A 241 14.31 26.40 5.16
C ARG A 241 14.43 24.92 5.48
N CYS A 242 15.66 24.39 5.43
CA CYS A 242 15.95 22.99 5.75
C CYS A 242 16.82 22.85 7.00
N HIS A 243 17.69 23.82 7.27
CA HIS A 243 18.65 23.84 8.35
C HIS A 243 18.16 24.77 9.50
N SER A 244 16.92 24.61 9.95
CA SER A 244 16.26 25.51 10.92
C SER A 244 16.99 25.65 12.26
N GLN A 245 17.80 24.68 12.66
CA GLN A 245 18.56 24.70 13.91
C GLN A 245 19.96 25.29 13.77
N ILE A 246 20.46 25.40 12.52
CA ILE A 246 21.86 25.80 12.27
C ILE A 246 22.13 27.25 12.71
N GLU A 247 21.12 28.09 12.64
CA GLU A 247 21.19 29.48 13.07
C GLU A 247 21.45 29.61 14.58
N ALA A 248 20.84 28.75 15.40
CA ALA A 248 21.08 28.72 16.83
C ALA A 248 22.54 28.30 17.17
N VAL A 249 23.11 27.38 16.38
CA VAL A 249 24.50 26.95 16.53
C VAL A 249 25.45 28.06 16.12
N HIS A 250 25.21 28.73 15.00
CA HIS A 250 26.06 29.83 14.51
C HIS A 250 25.97 31.08 15.39
N ARG A 251 24.82 31.40 16.00
CA ARG A 251 24.70 32.48 17.00
C ARG A 251 25.70 32.35 18.15
N LYS A 252 25.97 31.13 18.60
CA LYS A 252 26.94 30.86 19.68
C LYS A 252 28.37 30.97 19.22
N ILE A 253 28.67 30.65 17.95
CA ILE A 253 29.98 30.72 17.35
C ILE A 253 30.37 32.15 17.01
N ILE A 254 29.41 32.98 16.61
CA ILE A 254 29.63 34.38 16.16
C ILE A 254 29.31 35.38 17.29
N ARG A 255 29.57 35.07 18.55
CA ARG A 255 29.41 35.97 19.72
C ARG A 255 27.98 36.29 20.12
N GLY A 256 26.99 35.52 19.74
CA GLY A 256 25.61 35.72 20.18
C GLY A 256 24.81 36.81 19.43
N GLU A 257 25.39 37.40 18.39
CA GLU A 257 24.68 38.37 17.57
C GLU A 257 23.98 37.67 16.39
N LEU A 258 22.75 38.16 16.13
CA LEU A 258 21.97 37.70 14.99
C LEU A 258 22.60 38.24 13.71
N TRP A 259 23.27 37.42 12.96
CA TRP A 259 23.90 37.80 11.70
C TRP A 259 22.89 38.39 10.66
N GLU A 260 21.62 38.11 10.79
CA GLU A 260 20.53 38.77 10.07
C GLU A 260 20.49 40.29 10.27
N LYS A 261 20.88 40.77 11.47
CA LYS A 261 20.95 42.17 11.76
C LYS A 261 22.23 42.85 11.26
N GLN A 262 23.27 42.07 10.97
CA GLN A 262 24.58 42.54 10.57
C GLN A 262 25.14 41.72 9.37
N ALA A 263 24.33 41.46 8.38
CA ALA A 263 24.65 40.61 7.23
C ALA A 263 25.90 41.01 6.43
N ASN A 264 26.38 42.25 6.60
CA ASN A 264 27.61 42.75 5.92
C ASN A 264 28.85 42.72 6.86
N VAL A 265 28.66 42.45 8.16
CA VAL A 265 29.72 42.43 9.20
C VAL A 265 30.03 41.01 9.62
N LEU A 266 29.03 40.16 9.64
CA LEU A 266 29.19 38.75 9.99
C LEU A 266 29.35 37.91 8.72
N PRO A 267 30.15 36.81 8.75
CA PRO A 267 30.28 35.94 7.58
C PRO A 267 28.93 35.31 7.19
N ALA A 268 28.57 35.35 5.93
CA ALA A 268 27.44 34.63 5.40
C ALA A 268 27.76 33.13 5.31
N CYS A 269 26.74 32.27 5.22
CA CYS A 269 26.93 30.82 5.10
C CYS A 269 27.95 30.46 3.99
N VAL A 270 27.88 31.17 2.88
CA VAL A 270 28.73 30.93 1.70
C VAL A 270 30.19 31.42 1.84
N ASP A 271 30.51 32.16 2.89
CA ASP A 271 31.90 32.57 3.16
C ASP A 271 32.72 31.41 3.75
N CYS A 272 32.03 30.46 4.46
CA CYS A 272 32.65 29.28 5.01
C CYS A 272 32.29 28.02 4.21
N HIS A 273 31.07 27.95 3.68
CA HIS A 273 30.59 26.85 2.85
C HIS A 273 30.64 27.23 1.36
N GLN A 274 31.61 26.74 0.65
CA GLN A 274 31.74 27.06 -0.79
C GLN A 274 30.47 26.75 -1.56
N PRO A 275 29.89 27.72 -2.27
CA PRO A 275 28.76 27.48 -3.18
C PRO A 275 29.03 26.33 -4.13
N HIS A 276 28.03 25.50 -4.41
CA HIS A 276 28.05 24.26 -5.21
C HIS A 276 29.00 23.16 -4.69
N LYS A 277 29.97 23.45 -3.84
CA LYS A 277 30.89 22.47 -3.24
C LYS A 277 30.70 22.32 -1.74
N ILE A 278 29.45 22.48 -1.29
CA ILE A 278 29.11 22.46 0.12
C ILE A 278 29.47 21.10 0.74
N ARG A 279 30.39 21.15 1.71
CA ARG A 279 30.85 20.02 2.50
C ARG A 279 30.67 20.33 3.97
N ASN A 280 30.67 19.30 4.82
CA ASN A 280 30.79 19.49 6.24
C ASN A 280 32.10 20.22 6.54
N VAL A 281 32.02 21.40 7.12
CA VAL A 281 33.18 22.10 7.63
C VAL A 281 33.47 21.52 9.00
N PHE A 282 34.57 20.77 9.11
CA PHE A 282 35.07 20.37 10.41
C PHE A 282 35.86 21.54 11.00
N TYR A 283 35.40 22.06 12.13
CA TYR A 283 36.13 23.06 12.88
C TYR A 283 37.38 22.38 13.43
N THR A 284 38.54 22.86 13.03
CA THR A 284 39.86 22.37 13.49
C THR A 284 40.16 22.70 14.96
N GLN A 285 39.29 23.48 15.63
CA GLN A 285 39.50 23.94 16.99
C GLN A 285 38.33 23.79 17.96
N GLY A 286 37.37 22.93 17.71
CA GLY A 286 36.29 22.78 18.68
C GLY A 286 35.42 21.62 18.39
N MET A 287 35.50 20.58 19.13
CA MET A 287 34.66 19.40 19.16
C MET A 287 34.93 18.40 18.03
N ALA A 288 36.07 17.85 17.97
CA ALA A 288 36.24 16.50 17.42
C ALA A 288 35.40 15.53 18.26
N ASP A 289 34.79 14.51 17.65
CA ASP A 289 34.08 13.44 18.38
C ASP A 289 34.96 12.85 19.51
N ALA A 290 36.30 12.87 19.34
CA ALA A 290 37.26 12.48 20.35
C ALA A 290 37.15 13.29 21.66
N ASP A 291 36.87 14.59 21.57
CA ASP A 291 36.70 15.42 22.77
C ASP A 291 35.42 15.04 23.53
N CYS A 292 34.37 14.67 22.82
CA CYS A 292 33.12 14.18 23.43
C CYS A 292 33.37 12.82 24.09
N MET A 293 34.04 11.93 23.38
CA MET A 293 34.30 10.56 23.83
C MET A 293 35.30 10.51 24.98
N HIS A 294 36.11 11.56 25.19
CA HIS A 294 36.97 11.64 26.36
C HIS A 294 36.21 11.49 27.69
N CYS A 295 34.97 12.02 27.75
CA CYS A 295 34.11 11.85 28.92
C CYS A 295 33.03 10.78 28.67
N HIS A 296 32.41 10.79 27.49
CA HIS A 296 31.28 9.91 27.21
C HIS A 296 31.62 8.44 26.92
N ALA A 297 32.91 8.10 26.83
CA ALA A 297 33.38 6.70 26.79
C ALA A 297 33.50 6.08 28.19
N ASP A 298 33.32 6.86 29.26
CA ASP A 298 33.32 6.33 30.63
C ASP A 298 31.96 5.75 31.00
N GLU A 299 31.89 4.45 31.21
CA GLU A 299 30.67 3.74 31.60
C GLU A 299 30.08 4.23 32.93
N LYS A 300 30.90 4.86 33.77
CA LYS A 300 30.48 5.40 35.07
C LYS A 300 29.88 6.79 34.97
N LEU A 301 30.02 7.46 33.83
CA LEU A 301 29.51 8.81 33.64
C LEU A 301 27.98 8.85 33.82
N ARG A 302 27.54 9.69 34.79
CA ARG A 302 26.13 9.88 35.12
C ARG A 302 25.79 11.36 35.12
N ARG A 303 24.59 11.67 34.72
CA ARG A 303 24.03 13.03 34.77
C ARG A 303 23.71 13.40 36.22
N ALA A 304 24.26 14.54 36.72
CA ALA A 304 24.14 14.93 38.11
C ALA A 304 22.69 15.11 38.60
N ARG A 305 21.82 15.61 37.73
CA ARG A 305 20.43 15.93 38.13
C ARG A 305 19.52 14.72 38.36
N ASP A 306 19.75 13.59 37.68
CA ASP A 306 18.85 12.41 37.70
C ASP A 306 19.55 11.07 37.66
N GLY A 307 20.89 11.06 37.72
CA GLY A 307 21.70 9.83 37.72
C GLY A 307 21.68 9.01 36.43
N GLN A 308 21.01 9.54 35.36
CA GLN A 308 20.92 8.83 34.10
C GLN A 308 22.30 8.64 33.46
N SER A 309 22.55 7.44 32.89
CA SER A 309 23.80 7.16 32.20
C SER A 309 23.99 8.10 31.01
N MET A 310 25.17 8.67 30.90
CA MET A 310 25.63 9.47 29.79
C MET A 310 26.69 8.76 28.95
N TYR A 311 26.95 7.48 29.26
CA TYR A 311 27.85 6.64 28.50
C TYR A 311 27.42 6.46 27.06
N VAL A 312 28.35 6.53 26.15
CA VAL A 312 28.18 6.27 24.72
C VAL A 312 29.16 5.19 24.30
N ASN A 313 28.64 4.07 23.83
CA ASN A 313 29.48 2.99 23.33
C ASN A 313 30.09 3.39 21.97
N ALA A 314 31.41 3.49 21.93
CA ALA A 314 32.16 3.88 20.74
C ALA A 314 31.96 2.91 19.57
N ASP A 315 31.83 1.60 19.86
CA ASP A 315 31.62 0.58 18.83
C ASP A 315 30.23 0.70 18.21
N GLU A 316 29.19 0.97 19.00
CA GLU A 316 27.87 1.25 18.49
C GLU A 316 27.86 2.47 17.56
N VAL A 317 28.50 3.56 17.97
CA VAL A 317 28.65 4.76 17.15
C VAL A 317 29.40 4.44 15.86
N ASN A 318 30.51 3.72 15.94
CA ASN A 318 31.34 3.40 14.78
C ASN A 318 30.63 2.49 13.77
N HIS A 319 29.73 1.61 14.22
CA HIS A 319 28.93 0.74 13.36
C HIS A 319 27.62 1.39 12.89
N SER A 320 27.24 2.55 13.42
CA SER A 320 26.05 3.28 13.03
C SER A 320 26.07 3.70 11.56
N ARG A 321 24.89 3.75 10.92
CA ARG A 321 24.73 4.33 9.56
C ARG A 321 25.19 5.77 9.47
N HIS A 322 25.14 6.50 10.57
CA HIS A 322 25.61 7.89 10.64
C HIS A 322 27.14 7.99 10.77
N SER A 323 27.79 6.96 11.26
CA SER A 323 29.26 6.91 11.43
C SER A 323 29.96 6.19 10.30
N ASN A 324 29.31 5.20 9.69
CA ASN A 324 29.90 4.41 8.61
C ASN A 324 30.02 5.27 7.35
N ALA A 325 31.13 5.96 7.27
CA ALA A 325 31.66 6.34 5.99
C ALA A 325 32.01 5.05 5.21
N ARG A 326 31.12 4.63 4.29
CA ARG A 326 31.61 3.88 3.13
C ARG A 326 32.73 4.71 2.52
N GLU A 327 33.75 4.04 2.01
CA GLU A 327 34.91 4.71 1.39
C GLU A 327 34.48 6.01 0.68
N GLY A 328 34.97 7.17 1.21
CA GLY A 328 34.63 8.50 0.70
C GLY A 328 33.39 9.22 1.32
N GLN A 329 32.64 8.64 2.24
CA GLN A 329 31.58 9.36 2.96
C GLN A 329 32.04 9.81 4.35
N LYS A 330 31.78 11.08 4.67
CA LYS A 330 32.14 11.63 5.97
C LYS A 330 31.16 11.21 7.05
N LYS A 331 31.69 10.82 8.21
CA LYS A 331 30.97 10.53 9.45
C LYS A 331 30.13 11.76 9.87
N VAL A 332 28.92 11.52 10.37
CA VAL A 332 28.12 12.55 11.07
C VAL A 332 28.72 12.76 12.45
N ALA A 333 29.16 13.98 12.74
CA ALA A 333 29.75 14.31 14.03
C ALA A 333 28.72 14.35 15.16
N CYS A 334 29.13 14.10 16.40
CA CYS A 334 28.28 14.19 17.59
C CYS A 334 27.50 15.51 17.65
N SER A 335 28.16 16.63 17.36
CA SER A 335 27.59 17.98 17.38
C SER A 335 26.52 18.22 16.29
N GLN A 336 26.45 17.40 15.26
CA GLN A 336 25.42 17.53 14.22
C GLN A 336 24.06 16.99 14.67
N CYS A 337 24.06 15.96 15.51
CA CYS A 337 22.86 15.47 16.17
C CYS A 337 22.56 16.27 17.45
N HIS A 338 23.61 16.51 18.24
CA HIS A 338 23.54 17.26 19.47
C HIS A 338 23.85 18.75 19.22
N SER A 339 23.05 19.41 18.39
CA SER A 339 23.28 20.76 17.90
C SER A 339 23.30 21.84 19.00
N GLU A 340 22.70 21.57 20.17
CA GLU A 340 22.69 22.48 21.32
C GLU A 340 23.93 22.32 22.24
N VAL A 341 24.74 21.30 22.01
CA VAL A 341 25.97 21.11 22.79
C VAL A 341 26.99 22.14 22.39
N ASN A 342 27.18 23.15 23.23
CA ASN A 342 28.33 24.02 23.12
C ASN A 342 29.44 23.42 23.96
N ALA A 343 30.48 22.88 23.33
CA ALA A 343 31.68 22.40 24.00
C ALA A 343 32.58 23.54 24.50
N SER A 344 32.04 24.60 24.94
CA SER A 344 32.81 25.47 25.82
C SER A 344 33.16 24.68 27.05
N ARG A 345 34.46 24.48 27.32
CA ARG A 345 34.99 23.87 28.57
C ARG A 345 34.44 24.56 29.83
N VAL A 346 33.73 25.67 29.68
CA VAL A 346 33.15 26.52 30.74
C VAL A 346 31.68 26.19 31.01
N ARG A 347 30.97 25.42 30.13
CA ARG A 347 29.58 25.02 30.38
C ARG A 347 29.49 23.49 30.44
N PRO A 348 28.98 22.93 31.54
CA PRO A 348 28.67 21.50 31.62
C PRO A 348 27.65 21.13 30.52
N CYS A 349 27.83 19.98 29.89
CA CYS A 349 26.86 19.43 28.89
C CYS A 349 25.46 19.20 29.49
N GLU A 350 25.33 19.25 30.79
CA GLU A 350 24.08 19.09 31.56
C GLU A 350 23.00 20.15 31.27
N THR A 351 23.37 21.26 30.64
CA THR A 351 22.42 22.32 30.27
C THR A 351 21.60 22.03 29.00
N ILE A 352 21.79 20.86 28.38
CA ILE A 352 21.07 20.46 27.17
C ILE A 352 19.70 19.97 27.57
N THR A 353 18.67 20.69 27.11
CA THR A 353 17.29 20.41 27.45
C THR A 353 16.49 19.82 26.29
N ARG A 354 16.97 19.95 25.05
CA ARG A 354 16.29 19.44 23.86
C ARG A 354 16.84 18.08 23.44
N GLY A 355 15.93 17.18 23.08
CA GLY A 355 16.28 15.92 22.42
C GLY A 355 16.81 16.14 21.01
N VAL A 356 17.49 15.13 20.48
CA VAL A 356 17.91 15.13 19.07
C VAL A 356 16.71 15.17 18.15
N ASP A 357 16.71 16.10 17.22
CA ASP A 357 15.67 16.22 16.18
C ASP A 357 16.15 15.54 14.90
N CYS A 358 15.64 14.33 14.67
CA CYS A 358 15.96 13.55 13.49
C CYS A 358 15.34 14.14 12.23
N THR A 359 14.24 14.91 12.37
CA THR A 359 13.50 15.46 11.22
C THR A 359 14.26 16.56 10.48
N SER A 360 15.25 17.15 11.12
CA SER A 360 16.14 18.14 10.50
C SER A 360 16.90 17.59 9.27
N CYS A 361 17.11 16.26 9.22
CA CYS A 361 17.73 15.59 8.09
C CYS A 361 16.77 14.61 7.38
N HIS A 362 15.79 14.10 8.12
CA HIS A 362 14.81 13.11 7.66
C HIS A 362 13.40 13.75 7.54
N ASP A 363 13.29 14.90 6.86
CA ASP A 363 12.07 15.72 6.80
C ASP A 363 10.84 14.94 6.28
N GLU A 364 10.97 14.22 5.16
CA GLU A 364 9.84 13.46 4.59
C GLU A 364 9.35 12.35 5.53
N VAL A 365 10.28 11.61 6.12
CA VAL A 365 9.96 10.58 7.12
C VAL A 365 9.39 11.21 8.39
N GLY A 366 9.91 12.39 8.77
CA GLY A 366 9.39 13.18 9.88
C GLY A 366 7.93 13.58 9.67
N LYS A 367 7.57 14.06 8.49
CA LYS A 367 6.19 14.41 8.13
C LYS A 367 5.26 13.21 8.21
N GLN A 368 5.68 12.06 7.65
CA GLN A 368 4.92 10.81 7.74
C GLN A 368 4.72 10.36 9.18
N TYR A 369 5.76 10.46 10.00
CA TYR A 369 5.65 10.12 11.42
C TYR A 369 4.71 11.07 12.17
N ILE A 370 4.82 12.38 11.99
CA ILE A 370 3.97 13.37 12.66
C ILE A 370 2.50 13.15 12.33
N SER A 371 2.16 12.82 11.10
CA SER A 371 0.78 12.51 10.69
C SER A 371 0.30 11.13 11.15
N SER A 372 1.20 10.24 11.56
CA SER A 372 0.85 8.90 12.05
C SER A 372 0.19 8.92 13.43
N THR A 373 -0.47 7.80 13.79
CA THR A 373 -1.00 7.60 15.15
C THR A 373 0.07 7.77 16.23
N HIS A 374 1.28 7.23 15.98
CA HIS A 374 2.40 7.35 16.92
C HIS A 374 2.84 8.81 17.08
N GLY A 375 2.97 9.54 15.98
CA GLY A 375 3.37 10.95 16.01
C GLY A 375 2.32 11.86 16.63
N GLN A 376 1.04 11.60 16.36
CA GLN A 376 -0.06 12.35 16.99
C GLN A 376 -0.14 12.13 18.50
N LEU A 377 0.13 10.92 18.99
CA LEU A 377 0.22 10.65 20.42
C LEU A 377 1.45 11.34 21.03
N ASN A 378 2.59 11.30 20.34
CA ASN A 378 3.80 11.98 20.78
C ASN A 378 3.62 13.51 20.86
N SER A 379 2.93 14.12 19.89
CA SER A 379 2.63 15.55 19.91
C SER A 379 1.74 15.97 21.08
N LYS A 380 0.95 15.04 21.62
CA LYS A 380 0.14 15.21 22.84
C LYS A 380 0.90 14.89 24.13
N ASN A 381 2.21 14.64 24.02
CA ASN A 381 3.08 14.25 25.14
C ASN A 381 2.66 12.94 25.83
N ASP A 382 2.07 11.99 25.08
CA ASP A 382 1.76 10.67 25.64
C ASP A 382 3.07 9.92 25.95
N PRO A 383 3.34 9.57 27.22
CA PRO A 383 4.60 8.93 27.60
C PRO A 383 4.78 7.52 27.02
N ASN A 384 3.74 6.93 26.47
CA ASN A 384 3.77 5.63 25.84
C ASN A 384 3.91 5.69 24.31
N ALA A 385 3.88 6.89 23.71
CA ALA A 385 4.09 7.07 22.28
C ALA A 385 5.57 6.84 21.94
N PRO A 386 5.87 5.92 20.99
CA PRO A 386 7.24 5.71 20.57
C PRO A 386 7.73 6.89 19.72
N THR A 387 8.96 7.32 19.94
CA THR A 387 9.68 8.27 19.09
C THR A 387 10.62 7.52 18.13
N CYS A 388 11.36 8.24 17.30
CA CYS A 388 12.31 7.65 16.36
C CYS A 388 13.30 6.69 17.04
N LYS A 389 13.79 7.06 18.23
CA LYS A 389 14.80 6.29 18.97
C LYS A 389 14.32 4.94 19.51
N GLU A 390 13.04 4.79 19.84
CA GLU A 390 12.47 3.53 20.31
C GLU A 390 12.51 2.46 19.23
N CYS A 391 12.43 2.89 17.95
CA CYS A 391 12.44 1.98 16.80
C CYS A 391 13.84 1.82 16.18
N HIS A 392 14.62 2.90 16.12
CA HIS A 392 15.90 2.92 15.40
C HIS A 392 17.13 2.89 16.33
N GLY A 393 16.92 3.01 17.63
CA GLY A 393 18.02 3.18 18.58
C GLY A 393 18.50 4.63 18.65
N THR A 394 19.58 4.85 19.39
CA THR A 394 20.16 6.18 19.61
C THR A 394 21.49 6.33 18.85
N HIS A 395 22.56 5.78 19.39
CA HIS A 395 23.91 5.91 18.82
C HIS A 395 24.24 4.78 17.81
N GLY A 396 23.69 3.58 18.03
CA GLY A 396 23.87 2.42 17.15
C GLY A 396 22.78 2.30 16.07
N VAL A 397 22.41 3.38 15.38
CA VAL A 397 21.40 3.35 14.31
C VAL A 397 21.91 2.54 13.11
N LEU A 398 21.38 1.34 12.94
CA LEU A 398 21.78 0.41 11.87
C LEU A 398 20.79 0.46 10.70
N GLY A 399 21.28 0.14 9.51
CA GLY A 399 20.44 -0.01 8.33
C GLY A 399 19.52 -1.23 8.44
N LYS A 400 18.33 -1.17 7.81
CA LYS A 400 17.36 -2.28 7.83
C LYS A 400 17.85 -3.60 7.22
N GLN A 401 19.01 -3.60 6.54
CA GLN A 401 19.65 -4.80 6.02
C GLN A 401 20.68 -5.42 6.99
N ASP A 402 21.02 -4.74 8.06
CA ASP A 402 21.93 -5.28 9.07
C ASP A 402 21.13 -6.16 10.05
N PRO A 403 21.46 -7.44 10.21
CA PRO A 403 20.73 -8.33 11.12
C PRO A 403 20.67 -7.84 12.58
N ARG A 404 21.59 -6.99 13.00
CA ARG A 404 21.62 -6.39 14.34
C ARG A 404 20.66 -5.20 14.48
N SER A 405 20.16 -4.65 13.35
CA SER A 405 19.22 -3.53 13.38
C SER A 405 17.90 -3.92 14.04
N LEU A 406 17.36 -3.08 14.90
CA LEU A 406 16.02 -3.26 15.45
C LEU A 406 14.94 -3.31 14.36
N THR A 407 15.21 -2.67 13.22
CA THR A 407 14.30 -2.63 12.06
C THR A 407 14.65 -3.66 10.99
N PHE A 408 15.56 -4.60 11.28
CA PHE A 408 15.77 -5.75 10.41
C PHE A 408 14.52 -6.63 10.37
N PRO A 409 14.11 -7.19 9.20
CA PRO A 409 12.83 -7.87 9.06
C PRO A 409 12.49 -8.85 10.18
N THR A 410 13.42 -9.73 10.60
CA THR A 410 13.15 -10.70 11.66
C THR A 410 13.00 -10.07 13.05
N ASN A 411 13.49 -8.85 13.25
CA ASN A 411 13.44 -8.16 14.54
C ASN A 411 12.18 -7.26 14.66
N VAL A 412 11.55 -6.90 13.54
CA VAL A 412 10.38 -6.02 13.52
C VAL A 412 9.23 -6.54 14.37
N PRO A 413 8.85 -7.83 14.34
CA PRO A 413 7.75 -8.31 15.18
C PRO A 413 8.01 -8.12 16.67
N GLU A 414 9.24 -8.39 17.13
CA GLU A 414 9.62 -8.20 18.54
C GLU A 414 9.74 -6.72 18.92
N LEU A 415 10.21 -5.89 17.99
CA LEU A 415 10.23 -4.44 18.18
C LEU A 415 8.81 -3.89 18.44
N CYS A 416 7.82 -4.28 17.63
CA CYS A 416 6.43 -3.88 17.80
C CYS A 416 5.82 -4.50 19.09
N ALA A 417 6.22 -5.72 19.41
CA ALA A 417 5.74 -6.48 20.56
C ALA A 417 6.03 -5.78 21.90
N ARG A 418 7.09 -4.96 21.98
CA ARG A 418 7.41 -4.18 23.19
C ARG A 418 6.22 -3.36 23.72
N CYS A 419 5.31 -2.97 22.82
CA CYS A 419 4.11 -2.21 23.17
C CYS A 419 2.80 -2.93 22.77
N HIS A 420 2.81 -3.74 21.69
CA HIS A 420 1.60 -4.33 21.09
C HIS A 420 1.37 -5.81 21.46
N ARG A 421 2.25 -6.44 22.25
CA ARG A 421 1.98 -7.77 22.82
C ARG A 421 0.93 -7.64 23.90
N GLU A 422 0.09 -8.67 24.03
CA GLU A 422 -0.94 -8.72 25.08
C GLU A 422 -0.33 -8.43 26.47
N GLY A 423 -1.02 -7.57 27.23
CA GLY A 423 -0.54 -7.06 28.51
C GLY A 423 0.42 -5.87 28.45
N GLN A 424 0.91 -5.47 27.27
CA GLN A 424 1.78 -4.33 27.09
C GLN A 424 1.00 -3.03 26.85
N LYS A 425 1.73 -1.90 26.90
CA LYS A 425 1.23 -0.51 26.95
C LYS A 425 0.16 -0.16 25.91
N ALA A 426 0.31 -0.62 24.66
CA ALA A 426 -0.65 -0.36 23.61
C ALA A 426 -1.81 -1.36 23.63
N ALA A 427 -1.53 -2.63 23.91
CA ALA A 427 -2.53 -3.69 23.93
C ALA A 427 -3.59 -3.46 25.04
N VAL A 428 -3.15 -3.01 26.24
CA VAL A 428 -4.06 -2.70 27.38
C VAL A 428 -5.01 -1.54 27.06
N ARG A 429 -4.63 -0.65 26.14
CA ARG A 429 -5.44 0.52 25.74
C ARG A 429 -6.35 0.23 24.57
N TYR A 430 -6.16 -0.92 23.91
CA TYR A 430 -6.90 -1.27 22.73
C TYR A 430 -8.26 -1.88 23.10
N ILE A 431 -9.32 -1.24 22.64
CA ILE A 431 -10.71 -1.67 22.89
C ILE A 431 -11.35 -2.36 21.66
N GLY A 432 -10.58 -2.62 20.64
CA GLY A 432 -11.05 -3.28 19.42
C GLY A 432 -11.19 -4.79 19.56
N ARG A 433 -11.56 -5.47 18.46
CA ARG A 433 -11.86 -6.90 18.45
C ARG A 433 -10.64 -7.81 18.22
N GLN A 434 -9.48 -7.24 17.88
CA GLN A 434 -8.29 -8.02 17.55
C GLN A 434 -7.31 -8.01 18.71
N HIS A 435 -7.22 -9.10 19.42
CA HIS A 435 -6.29 -9.32 20.52
C HIS A 435 -5.17 -10.27 20.11
N GLU A 436 -4.13 -10.37 20.93
CA GLU A 436 -2.99 -11.27 20.70
C GLU A 436 -2.34 -11.12 19.32
N ILE A 437 -2.35 -9.89 18.77
CA ILE A 437 -1.94 -9.62 17.38
C ILE A 437 -0.52 -10.10 17.07
N VAL A 438 0.40 -10.02 18.05
CA VAL A 438 1.78 -10.47 17.89
C VAL A 438 1.87 -11.98 17.86
N ALA A 439 1.17 -12.68 18.77
CA ALA A 439 1.12 -14.14 18.80
C ALA A 439 0.47 -14.69 17.52
N ASN A 440 -0.67 -14.13 17.15
CA ASN A 440 -1.39 -14.48 15.91
C ASN A 440 -0.51 -14.28 14.66
N TYR A 441 0.24 -13.16 14.60
CA TYR A 441 1.16 -12.94 13.50
C TYR A 441 2.30 -13.98 13.50
N THR A 442 2.89 -14.27 14.65
CA THR A 442 4.01 -15.22 14.77
C THR A 442 3.63 -16.62 14.27
N GLU A 443 2.38 -17.04 14.52
CA GLU A 443 1.83 -18.31 14.07
C GLU A 443 1.31 -18.28 12.63
N SER A 444 1.15 -17.12 12.04
CA SER A 444 0.68 -16.94 10.66
C SER A 444 1.68 -17.51 9.64
N ILE A 445 1.23 -17.68 8.39
CA ILE A 445 2.11 -18.08 7.28
C ILE A 445 3.26 -17.08 7.08
N HIS A 446 2.99 -15.78 7.26
CA HIS A 446 4.00 -14.74 7.14
C HIS A 446 4.99 -14.80 8.32
N GLY A 447 4.48 -14.92 9.55
CA GLY A 447 5.32 -15.02 10.73
C GLY A 447 6.18 -16.28 10.75
N THR A 448 5.60 -17.43 10.39
CA THR A 448 6.37 -18.71 10.30
C THR A 448 7.39 -18.67 9.16
N GLY A 449 7.06 -18.07 8.02
CA GLY A 449 7.99 -17.83 6.93
C GLY A 449 9.17 -16.95 7.35
N LEU A 450 8.89 -15.88 8.08
CA LEU A 450 9.91 -14.95 8.58
C LEU A 450 10.77 -15.58 9.67
N LEU A 451 10.16 -16.09 10.74
CA LEU A 451 10.85 -16.45 11.97
C LEU A 451 11.37 -17.88 12.00
N LYS A 452 10.65 -18.83 11.35
CA LYS A 452 11.08 -20.24 11.32
C LYS A 452 11.88 -20.59 10.07
N ALA A 453 11.50 -20.02 8.91
CA ALA A 453 12.19 -20.27 7.64
C ALA A 453 13.24 -19.20 7.28
N GLY A 454 13.35 -18.10 8.04
CA GLY A 454 14.31 -17.03 7.80
C GLY A 454 14.08 -16.20 6.53
N LEU A 455 12.87 -16.23 5.96
CA LEU A 455 12.53 -15.54 4.71
C LEU A 455 12.30 -14.05 4.97
N THR A 456 13.34 -13.25 4.90
CA THR A 456 13.31 -11.79 5.15
C THR A 456 12.45 -10.99 4.19
N VAL A 457 12.02 -11.59 3.08
CA VAL A 457 11.09 -10.99 2.10
C VAL A 457 9.62 -11.17 2.50
N THR A 458 9.35 -12.00 3.51
CA THR A 458 8.00 -12.23 4.02
C THR A 458 7.45 -10.97 4.67
N ALA A 459 6.14 -10.75 4.55
CA ALA A 459 5.50 -9.57 5.10
C ALA A 459 5.67 -9.48 6.63
N THR A 460 6.13 -8.33 7.09
CA THR A 460 6.23 -7.95 8.51
C THR A 460 5.10 -6.97 8.89
N CYS A 461 5.04 -6.56 10.14
CA CYS A 461 4.07 -5.54 10.60
C CYS A 461 4.09 -4.30 9.71
N THR A 462 5.30 -3.80 9.39
CA THR A 462 5.48 -2.59 8.56
C THR A 462 5.16 -2.79 7.08
N SER A 463 5.06 -4.02 6.61
CA SER A 463 4.64 -4.31 5.24
C SER A 463 3.15 -4.03 5.03
N CYS A 464 2.35 -4.25 6.07
CA CYS A 464 0.91 -4.00 6.05
C CYS A 464 0.55 -2.61 6.60
N HIS A 465 1.15 -2.23 7.74
CA HIS A 465 0.82 -0.98 8.45
C HIS A 465 1.68 0.22 8.05
N THR A 466 2.61 0.07 7.10
CA THR A 466 3.67 1.03 6.82
C THR A 466 4.66 1.19 7.99
N ALA A 467 5.80 1.84 7.77
CA ALA A 467 6.79 2.01 8.83
C ALA A 467 6.59 3.31 9.61
N HIS A 468 6.39 4.41 8.91
CA HIS A 468 6.37 5.74 9.51
C HIS A 468 4.99 6.41 9.48
N HIS A 469 4.11 5.97 8.57
CA HIS A 469 2.76 6.50 8.42
C HIS A 469 1.73 5.48 8.89
N VAL A 470 1.86 5.03 10.14
CA VAL A 470 0.93 4.07 10.75
C VAL A 470 -0.37 4.78 11.10
N LEU A 471 -1.43 4.49 10.37
CA LEU A 471 -2.76 5.10 10.54
C LEU A 471 -3.78 4.07 11.03
N PRO A 472 -4.83 4.51 11.72
CA PRO A 472 -5.93 3.63 12.13
C PRO A 472 -6.69 3.10 10.90
N ARG A 473 -7.29 1.92 11.01
CA ARG A 473 -8.06 1.28 9.92
C ARG A 473 -9.18 2.18 9.36
N SER A 474 -9.74 3.05 10.19
CA SER A 474 -10.81 3.97 9.80
C SER A 474 -10.33 5.15 8.92
N ASP A 475 -9.04 5.41 8.89
CA ASP A 475 -8.48 6.50 8.10
C ASP A 475 -8.43 6.08 6.61
N PRO A 476 -8.98 6.89 5.68
CA PRO A 476 -8.95 6.58 4.25
C PRO A 476 -7.53 6.41 3.66
N GLU A 477 -6.53 7.05 4.24
CA GLU A 477 -5.13 6.96 3.80
C GLU A 477 -4.38 5.75 4.40
N SER A 478 -5.00 5.09 5.38
CA SER A 478 -4.39 3.92 6.01
C SER A 478 -4.23 2.77 5.00
N SER A 479 -3.05 2.18 4.95
CA SER A 479 -2.79 0.98 4.14
C SER A 479 -3.65 -0.23 4.53
N VAL A 480 -4.19 -0.23 5.74
CA VAL A 480 -5.09 -1.28 6.26
C VAL A 480 -6.56 -0.84 6.27
N ASN A 481 -6.88 0.32 5.67
CA ASN A 481 -8.27 0.68 5.38
C ASN A 481 -8.85 -0.34 4.39
N PRO A 482 -10.12 -0.76 4.53
CA PRO A 482 -10.73 -1.74 3.63
C PRO A 482 -10.57 -1.39 2.14
N ALA A 483 -10.66 -0.12 1.79
CA ALA A 483 -10.47 0.31 0.40
C ALA A 483 -9.04 0.08 -0.13
N ASN A 484 -8.03 0.07 0.74
CA ASN A 484 -6.61 -0.03 0.38
C ASN A 484 -6.02 -1.43 0.61
N VAL A 485 -6.74 -2.32 1.33
CA VAL A 485 -6.27 -3.68 1.63
C VAL A 485 -5.89 -4.48 0.38
N PRO A 486 -6.71 -4.50 -0.70
CA PRO A 486 -6.32 -5.23 -1.92
C PRO A 486 -4.96 -4.77 -2.46
N ALA A 487 -4.75 -3.49 -2.63
CA ALA A 487 -3.49 -2.92 -3.10
C ALA A 487 -2.32 -3.16 -2.12
N THR A 488 -2.59 -3.21 -0.83
CA THR A 488 -1.57 -3.52 0.19
C THR A 488 -1.10 -4.97 0.09
N CYS A 489 -2.01 -5.91 -0.09
CA CYS A 489 -1.69 -7.32 -0.32
C CYS A 489 -1.06 -7.53 -1.70
N GLY A 490 -1.57 -6.84 -2.71
CA GLY A 490 -1.15 -6.91 -4.10
C GLY A 490 0.31 -6.50 -4.34
N ARG A 491 0.89 -5.71 -3.47
CA ARG A 491 2.34 -5.39 -3.54
C ARG A 491 3.23 -6.65 -3.63
N CYS A 492 2.77 -7.77 -3.07
CA CYS A 492 3.45 -9.05 -3.15
C CYS A 492 2.61 -10.12 -3.86
N HIS A 493 1.28 -10.03 -3.76
CA HIS A 493 0.30 -10.97 -4.32
C HIS A 493 -0.41 -10.38 -5.54
N GLN A 494 0.34 -9.75 -6.45
CA GLN A 494 -0.20 -9.01 -7.60
C GLN A 494 -1.19 -9.83 -8.43
N GLY A 495 -0.84 -11.07 -8.78
CA GLY A 495 -1.73 -11.91 -9.60
C GLY A 495 -3.07 -12.24 -8.92
N ILE A 496 -3.08 -12.29 -7.59
CA ILE A 496 -4.30 -12.49 -6.80
C ILE A 496 -5.12 -11.19 -6.72
N GLU A 497 -4.46 -10.06 -6.56
CA GLU A 497 -5.11 -8.74 -6.63
C GLU A 497 -5.81 -8.55 -7.98
N GLU A 498 -5.14 -8.85 -9.09
CA GLU A 498 -5.71 -8.75 -10.44
C GLU A 498 -6.95 -9.65 -10.62
N GLN A 499 -6.93 -10.88 -10.07
CA GLN A 499 -8.10 -11.76 -10.09
C GLN A 499 -9.23 -11.19 -9.24
N PHE A 500 -8.92 -10.72 -8.02
CA PHE A 500 -9.90 -10.14 -7.10
C PHE A 500 -10.56 -8.89 -7.69
N GLU A 501 -9.80 -7.99 -8.30
CA GLU A 501 -10.30 -6.78 -8.95
C GLU A 501 -11.26 -7.07 -10.12
N ASN A 502 -11.21 -8.26 -10.69
CA ASN A 502 -12.13 -8.73 -11.73
C ASN A 502 -13.31 -9.55 -11.17
N SER A 503 -13.40 -9.75 -9.85
CA SER A 503 -14.46 -10.50 -9.19
C SER A 503 -15.67 -9.62 -8.83
N ILE A 504 -16.79 -10.27 -8.53
CA ILE A 504 -18.01 -9.58 -8.05
C ILE A 504 -17.80 -8.92 -6.67
N HIS A 505 -16.76 -9.32 -5.93
CA HIS A 505 -16.41 -8.71 -4.66
C HIS A 505 -15.64 -7.40 -4.81
N ALA A 506 -15.10 -7.11 -5.99
CA ALA A 506 -14.50 -5.81 -6.27
C ALA A 506 -15.57 -4.75 -6.58
N LYS A 507 -15.42 -3.57 -6.01
CA LYS A 507 -16.37 -2.46 -6.18
C LYS A 507 -16.58 -2.07 -7.64
N ARG A 508 -15.52 -2.18 -8.43
CA ARG A 508 -15.52 -1.89 -9.87
C ARG A 508 -16.47 -2.82 -10.65
N VAL A 509 -16.57 -4.10 -10.27
CA VAL A 509 -17.39 -5.10 -10.94
C VAL A 509 -18.80 -5.14 -10.37
N SER A 510 -18.90 -5.11 -9.04
CA SER A 510 -20.16 -5.21 -8.32
C SER A 510 -21.08 -3.99 -8.53
N GLY A 511 -20.50 -2.78 -8.59
CA GLY A 511 -21.26 -1.53 -8.55
C GLY A 511 -22.12 -1.35 -7.28
N SER A 512 -21.94 -2.23 -6.28
CA SER A 512 -22.75 -2.26 -5.06
C SER A 512 -22.44 -1.06 -4.16
N ALA A 513 -23.48 -0.48 -3.57
CA ALA A 513 -23.35 0.50 -2.49
C ALA A 513 -23.05 -0.17 -1.13
N LYS A 514 -23.19 -1.50 -1.01
CA LYS A 514 -22.89 -2.25 0.21
C LYS A 514 -21.38 -2.39 0.38
N GLU A 515 -20.96 -2.50 1.64
CA GLU A 515 -19.58 -2.87 1.98
C GLU A 515 -19.29 -4.28 1.43
N LEU A 516 -18.22 -4.37 0.66
CA LEU A 516 -17.78 -5.62 0.02
C LEU A 516 -16.61 -6.21 0.83
N PRO A 517 -16.47 -7.55 0.85
CA PRO A 517 -15.36 -8.17 1.54
C PRO A 517 -14.03 -7.86 0.84
N VAL A 518 -12.99 -7.73 1.62
CA VAL A 518 -11.61 -7.60 1.15
C VAL A 518 -10.76 -8.78 1.66
N CYS A 519 -9.49 -8.83 1.29
CA CYS A 519 -8.63 -10.00 1.53
C CYS A 519 -8.68 -10.52 2.97
N ASN A 520 -8.60 -9.62 3.97
CA ASN A 520 -8.59 -10.01 5.39
C ASN A 520 -9.96 -10.42 5.95
N ASP A 521 -11.04 -10.27 5.21
CA ASP A 521 -12.35 -10.78 5.64
C ASP A 521 -12.47 -12.30 5.42
N CYS A 522 -11.69 -12.82 4.46
CA CYS A 522 -11.59 -14.25 4.19
C CYS A 522 -10.35 -14.89 4.84
N HIS A 523 -9.20 -14.20 4.75
CA HIS A 523 -7.90 -14.72 5.22
C HIS A 523 -7.53 -14.32 6.64
N THR A 524 -8.38 -13.52 7.31
CA THR A 524 -8.08 -12.85 8.58
C THR A 524 -6.97 -11.80 8.45
N ALA A 525 -6.64 -11.07 9.53
CA ALA A 525 -5.62 -10.02 9.48
C ALA A 525 -4.26 -10.51 9.99
N HIS A 526 -4.17 -10.90 11.25
CA HIS A 526 -2.91 -11.27 11.88
C HIS A 526 -2.65 -12.79 11.92
N SER A 527 -3.70 -13.62 11.87
CA SER A 527 -3.62 -15.08 11.88
C SER A 527 -3.79 -15.70 10.48
N ILE A 528 -3.15 -15.11 9.47
CA ILE A 528 -3.24 -15.59 8.07
C ILE A 528 -2.65 -16.99 7.96
N ARG A 529 -3.47 -17.97 7.54
CA ARG A 529 -3.08 -19.38 7.46
C ARG A 529 -2.71 -19.78 6.03
N ARG A 530 -2.03 -20.92 5.92
CA ARG A 530 -1.84 -21.59 4.62
C ARG A 530 -3.18 -22.06 4.08
N THR A 531 -3.46 -21.74 2.83
CA THR A 531 -4.72 -22.15 2.15
C THR A 531 -4.85 -23.67 1.97
N GLY A 532 -3.73 -24.40 2.02
CA GLY A 532 -3.71 -25.87 1.96
C GLY A 532 -3.94 -26.56 3.31
N GLU A 533 -4.04 -25.85 4.42
CA GLU A 533 -4.32 -26.43 5.73
C GLU A 533 -5.80 -26.80 5.85
N ASP A 534 -6.07 -28.01 6.35
CA ASP A 534 -7.43 -28.51 6.56
C ASP A 534 -8.29 -27.53 7.37
N LYS A 535 -7.71 -26.95 8.40
CA LYS A 535 -8.40 -25.98 9.24
C LYS A 535 -8.80 -24.73 8.45
N PHE A 536 -7.91 -24.17 7.63
CA PHE A 536 -8.25 -23.03 6.77
C PHE A 536 -9.38 -23.38 5.80
N GLN A 537 -9.29 -24.56 5.18
CA GLN A 537 -10.27 -25.00 4.19
C GLN A 537 -11.68 -25.17 4.77
N LEU A 538 -11.79 -25.49 6.04
CA LEU A 538 -13.07 -25.60 6.74
C LEU A 538 -13.54 -24.22 7.27
N ASP A 539 -12.64 -23.46 7.89
CA ASP A 539 -12.96 -22.16 8.49
C ASP A 539 -13.38 -21.10 7.46
N VAL A 540 -12.84 -21.15 6.23
CA VAL A 540 -13.15 -20.16 5.18
C VAL A 540 -14.63 -20.22 4.73
N MET A 541 -15.29 -21.35 4.88
CA MET A 541 -16.72 -21.46 4.57
C MET A 541 -17.58 -20.62 5.53
N ASP A 542 -17.16 -20.52 6.79
CA ASP A 542 -17.83 -19.67 7.77
C ASP A 542 -17.62 -18.18 7.45
N GLN A 543 -16.47 -17.82 6.86
CA GLN A 543 -16.26 -16.45 6.39
C GLN A 543 -17.25 -16.10 5.26
N CYS A 544 -17.45 -17.00 4.30
CA CYS A 544 -18.49 -16.82 3.26
C CYS A 544 -19.88 -16.67 3.90
N GLY A 545 -20.18 -17.48 4.90
CA GLY A 545 -21.43 -17.50 5.63
C GLY A 545 -21.76 -16.22 6.38
N ARG A 546 -20.78 -15.40 6.76
CA ARG A 546 -21.02 -14.12 7.45
C ARG A 546 -21.85 -13.15 6.60
N CYS A 547 -21.63 -13.12 5.30
CA CYS A 547 -22.39 -12.29 4.37
C CYS A 547 -23.46 -13.08 3.63
N HIS A 548 -23.21 -14.36 3.31
CA HIS A 548 -24.09 -15.26 2.57
C HIS A 548 -24.78 -16.28 3.47
N ALA A 549 -25.28 -15.87 4.64
CA ALA A 549 -25.80 -16.76 5.68
C ALA A 549 -26.86 -17.75 5.17
N GLN A 550 -27.81 -17.28 4.35
CA GLN A 550 -28.89 -18.11 3.83
C GLN A 550 -28.37 -19.18 2.86
N ILE A 551 -27.42 -18.79 2.00
CA ILE A 551 -26.81 -19.69 1.01
C ILE A 551 -25.91 -20.71 1.71
N ALA A 552 -25.12 -20.28 2.69
CA ALA A 552 -24.29 -21.15 3.51
C ALA A 552 -25.16 -22.21 4.24
N LYS A 553 -26.31 -21.81 4.85
CA LYS A 553 -27.24 -22.74 5.48
C LYS A 553 -27.70 -23.81 4.51
N THR A 554 -28.16 -23.42 3.31
CA THR A 554 -28.62 -24.37 2.29
C THR A 554 -27.50 -25.26 1.77
N TYR A 555 -26.28 -24.75 1.62
CA TYR A 555 -25.09 -25.55 1.27
C TYR A 555 -24.85 -26.66 2.31
N PHE A 556 -24.89 -26.35 3.60
CA PHE A 556 -24.66 -27.33 4.66
C PHE A 556 -25.76 -28.40 4.77
N GLU A 557 -26.92 -28.21 4.13
CA GLU A 557 -27.97 -29.23 3.98
C GLU A 557 -27.63 -30.22 2.85
N THR A 558 -26.76 -29.88 1.93
CA THR A 558 -26.34 -30.77 0.83
C THR A 558 -25.34 -31.86 1.29
N TYR A 559 -25.11 -32.86 0.43
CA TYR A 559 -24.10 -33.88 0.69
C TYR A 559 -22.71 -33.29 0.93
N HIS A 560 -22.24 -32.40 0.02
CA HIS A 560 -20.94 -31.75 0.16
C HIS A 560 -20.81 -31.01 1.49
N GLY A 561 -21.84 -30.24 1.85
CA GLY A 561 -21.83 -29.46 3.09
C GLY A 561 -21.87 -30.32 4.35
N LYS A 562 -22.65 -31.40 4.37
CA LYS A 562 -22.70 -32.34 5.47
C LYS A 562 -21.38 -33.04 5.73
N VAL A 563 -20.75 -33.52 4.65
CA VAL A 563 -19.47 -34.22 4.71
C VAL A 563 -18.35 -33.25 5.11
N SER A 564 -18.38 -32.00 4.63
CA SER A 564 -17.44 -30.95 5.06
C SER A 564 -17.58 -30.64 6.55
N ARG A 565 -18.80 -30.56 7.09
CA ARG A 565 -19.03 -30.38 8.54
C ARG A 565 -18.52 -31.53 9.40
N LEU A 566 -18.45 -32.72 8.83
CA LEU A 566 -17.85 -33.89 9.49
C LEU A 566 -16.32 -33.90 9.40
N GLY A 567 -15.70 -32.83 8.87
CA GLY A 567 -14.25 -32.68 8.82
C GLY A 567 -13.59 -33.23 7.56
N TYR A 568 -14.35 -33.66 6.55
CA TYR A 568 -13.76 -34.19 5.33
C TYR A 568 -13.36 -33.07 4.37
N THR A 569 -12.08 -32.80 4.31
CA THR A 569 -11.51 -31.63 3.60
C THR A 569 -11.48 -31.79 2.08
N LYS A 570 -11.67 -33.00 1.53
CA LYS A 570 -11.74 -33.23 0.08
C LYS A 570 -13.14 -33.00 -0.52
N ALA A 571 -14.17 -32.78 0.32
CA ALA A 571 -15.48 -32.39 -0.17
C ALA A 571 -15.43 -31.01 -0.81
N ALA A 572 -16.18 -30.80 -1.90
CA ALA A 572 -16.26 -29.50 -2.57
C ALA A 572 -16.81 -28.42 -1.65
N LYS A 573 -16.16 -27.30 -1.56
CA LYS A 573 -16.50 -26.13 -0.74
C LYS A 573 -17.00 -25.00 -1.65
N CYS A 574 -17.43 -23.90 -1.06
CA CYS A 574 -17.95 -22.75 -1.81
C CYS A 574 -16.99 -22.33 -2.94
N TYR A 575 -15.72 -22.16 -2.62
CA TYR A 575 -14.70 -21.69 -3.57
C TYR A 575 -14.33 -22.72 -4.63
N ASP A 576 -14.50 -24.02 -4.41
CA ASP A 576 -14.23 -25.06 -5.42
C ASP A 576 -15.20 -24.96 -6.61
N CYS A 577 -16.41 -24.45 -6.34
CA CYS A 577 -17.43 -24.22 -7.36
C CYS A 577 -17.44 -22.79 -7.90
N HIS A 578 -17.37 -21.80 -7.00
CA HIS A 578 -17.55 -20.38 -7.34
C HIS A 578 -16.24 -19.67 -7.73
N GLY A 579 -15.08 -20.29 -7.52
CA GLY A 579 -13.79 -19.62 -7.53
C GLY A 579 -13.46 -18.99 -6.18
N ALA A 580 -12.19 -18.66 -5.97
CA ALA A 580 -11.71 -18.07 -4.72
C ALA A 580 -11.58 -16.55 -4.82
N HIS A 581 -10.80 -16.09 -5.80
CA HIS A 581 -10.51 -14.67 -6.01
C HIS A 581 -11.18 -14.10 -7.26
N ASP A 582 -11.65 -14.97 -8.14
CA ASP A 582 -12.30 -14.69 -9.43
C ASP A 582 -13.81 -14.99 -9.40
N VAL A 583 -14.43 -14.80 -8.24
CA VAL A 583 -15.88 -15.07 -8.04
C VAL A 583 -16.71 -14.15 -8.93
N LEU A 584 -17.54 -14.74 -9.81
CA LEU A 584 -18.40 -14.01 -10.71
C LEU A 584 -19.86 -14.48 -10.60
N ALA A 585 -20.79 -13.62 -11.00
CA ALA A 585 -22.20 -14.01 -11.11
C ALA A 585 -22.36 -15.18 -12.08
N VAL A 586 -23.25 -16.11 -11.79
CA VAL A 586 -23.51 -17.31 -12.63
C VAL A 586 -23.89 -16.95 -14.08
N THR A 587 -24.44 -15.75 -14.26
CA THR A 587 -24.80 -15.17 -15.57
C THR A 587 -23.60 -14.66 -16.36
N ASP A 588 -22.45 -14.40 -15.71
CA ASP A 588 -21.25 -13.98 -16.41
C ASP A 588 -20.64 -15.18 -17.16
N PRO A 589 -20.36 -15.09 -18.47
CA PRO A 589 -19.76 -16.18 -19.23
C PRO A 589 -18.41 -16.67 -18.67
N ARG A 590 -17.67 -15.81 -17.98
CA ARG A 590 -16.37 -16.14 -17.36
C ARG A 590 -16.52 -16.92 -16.05
N SER A 591 -17.69 -16.90 -15.43
CA SER A 591 -17.95 -17.61 -14.18
C SER A 591 -17.68 -19.10 -14.30
N HIS A 592 -17.08 -19.71 -13.29
CA HIS A 592 -16.90 -21.16 -13.19
C HIS A 592 -18.23 -21.93 -13.26
N LEU A 593 -19.32 -21.29 -12.83
CA LEU A 593 -20.66 -21.85 -12.82
C LEU A 593 -21.54 -21.37 -13.99
N SER A 594 -20.97 -20.63 -14.95
CA SER A 594 -21.70 -20.29 -16.16
C SER A 594 -22.13 -21.55 -16.91
N ARG A 595 -23.18 -21.43 -17.73
CA ARG A 595 -23.69 -22.56 -18.54
C ARG A 595 -22.59 -23.25 -19.38
N ALA A 596 -21.57 -22.49 -19.79
CA ALA A 596 -20.45 -23.01 -20.57
C ALA A 596 -19.46 -23.81 -19.69
N ASN A 597 -19.17 -23.33 -18.47
CA ASN A 597 -18.05 -23.78 -17.66
C ASN A 597 -18.43 -24.78 -16.56
N VAL A 598 -19.73 -24.87 -16.19
CA VAL A 598 -20.18 -25.65 -15.05
C VAL A 598 -19.79 -27.14 -15.11
N ALA A 599 -19.84 -27.75 -16.30
CA ALA A 599 -19.44 -29.15 -16.47
C ALA A 599 -17.95 -29.36 -16.16
N ALA A 600 -17.10 -28.48 -16.69
CA ALA A 600 -15.66 -28.51 -16.42
C ALA A 600 -15.33 -28.29 -14.93
N THR A 601 -16.10 -27.43 -14.27
CA THR A 601 -15.96 -27.20 -12.81
C THR A 601 -16.29 -28.47 -12.03
N CYS A 602 -17.36 -29.18 -12.36
CA CYS A 602 -17.71 -30.45 -11.71
C CYS A 602 -16.67 -31.54 -12.02
N GLN A 603 -16.09 -31.55 -13.23
CA GLN A 603 -15.09 -32.54 -13.67
C GLN A 603 -13.79 -32.49 -12.87
N LYS A 604 -13.49 -31.38 -12.18
CA LYS A 604 -12.31 -31.30 -11.30
C LYS A 604 -12.29 -32.40 -10.23
N CYS A 605 -13.46 -32.86 -9.81
CA CYS A 605 -13.62 -33.92 -8.81
C CYS A 605 -14.41 -35.14 -9.34
N HIS A 606 -15.35 -34.92 -10.27
CA HIS A 606 -16.25 -35.93 -10.80
C HIS A 606 -15.91 -36.22 -12.25
N ALA A 607 -14.96 -37.17 -12.51
CA ALA A 607 -14.55 -37.54 -13.84
C ALA A 607 -15.77 -37.90 -14.72
N GLY A 608 -15.85 -37.33 -15.92
CA GLY A 608 -16.97 -37.57 -16.84
C GLY A 608 -18.26 -36.81 -16.52
N ALA A 609 -18.27 -35.87 -15.56
CA ALA A 609 -19.43 -35.04 -15.29
C ALA A 609 -19.88 -34.29 -16.54
N THR A 610 -21.19 -34.34 -16.81
CA THR A 610 -21.82 -33.67 -17.95
C THR A 610 -22.67 -32.51 -17.48
N ARG A 611 -23.24 -31.73 -18.41
CA ARG A 611 -24.20 -30.69 -18.04
C ARG A 611 -25.44 -31.24 -17.33
N ARG A 612 -25.87 -32.49 -17.60
CA ARG A 612 -26.97 -33.12 -16.88
C ARG A 612 -26.58 -33.40 -15.42
N PHE A 613 -25.35 -33.84 -15.18
CA PHE A 613 -24.78 -34.00 -13.84
C PHE A 613 -24.73 -32.65 -13.11
N ALA A 614 -24.32 -31.60 -13.79
CA ALA A 614 -24.27 -30.24 -13.24
C ALA A 614 -25.66 -29.62 -12.97
N GLY A 615 -26.75 -30.25 -13.45
CA GLY A 615 -28.13 -29.88 -13.11
C GLY A 615 -28.52 -30.22 -11.66
N TYR A 616 -27.62 -30.79 -10.85
CA TYR A 616 -27.78 -31.02 -9.43
C TYR A 616 -28.05 -29.70 -8.69
N LEU A 617 -29.04 -29.75 -7.81
CA LEU A 617 -29.49 -28.57 -7.04
C LEU A 617 -28.55 -28.31 -5.86
N THR A 618 -27.45 -27.63 -6.09
CA THR A 618 -26.37 -27.44 -5.12
C THR A 618 -26.76 -26.66 -3.86
N HIS A 619 -27.82 -25.87 -3.91
CA HIS A 619 -28.37 -25.10 -2.80
C HIS A 619 -29.85 -25.41 -2.51
N ALA A 620 -30.27 -26.66 -2.85
CA ALA A 620 -31.63 -27.09 -2.55
C ALA A 620 -31.84 -27.26 -1.03
N THR A 621 -32.99 -26.83 -0.59
CA THR A 621 -33.40 -26.95 0.81
C THR A 621 -34.81 -27.57 0.90
N HIS A 622 -35.04 -28.40 1.91
CA HIS A 622 -36.36 -28.92 2.25
C HIS A 622 -37.18 -27.93 3.08
N HIS A 623 -36.71 -26.72 3.34
CA HIS A 623 -37.38 -25.71 4.13
C HIS A 623 -38.19 -24.69 3.27
N ASP A 624 -38.00 -24.67 1.95
CA ASP A 624 -38.68 -23.74 1.06
C ASP A 624 -39.69 -24.44 0.14
N PRO A 625 -41.00 -24.46 0.55
CA PRO A 625 -42.05 -25.11 -0.24
C PRO A 625 -42.36 -24.41 -1.57
N ARG A 626 -41.98 -23.13 -1.72
CA ARG A 626 -42.23 -22.38 -2.96
C ARG A 626 -41.19 -22.70 -4.03
N LYS A 627 -39.93 -22.79 -3.64
CA LYS A 627 -38.81 -23.00 -4.57
C LYS A 627 -38.56 -24.49 -4.83
N TYR A 628 -38.73 -25.35 -3.80
CA TYR A 628 -38.44 -26.77 -3.85
C TYR A 628 -39.62 -27.59 -3.30
N PRO A 629 -40.84 -27.53 -3.89
CA PRO A 629 -42.02 -28.15 -3.33
C PRO A 629 -41.88 -29.70 -3.16
N PHE A 630 -41.27 -30.36 -4.13
CA PHE A 630 -41.06 -31.81 -4.06
C PHE A 630 -40.18 -32.20 -2.87
N LEU A 631 -39.03 -31.53 -2.67
CA LEU A 631 -38.14 -31.80 -1.55
C LEU A 631 -38.84 -31.52 -0.20
N PHE A 632 -39.60 -30.44 -0.13
CA PHE A 632 -40.33 -30.07 1.09
C PHE A 632 -41.35 -31.16 1.48
N TYR A 633 -42.25 -31.51 0.58
CA TYR A 633 -43.30 -32.45 0.88
C TYR A 633 -42.75 -33.88 1.11
N THR A 634 -41.76 -34.31 0.36
CA THR A 634 -41.11 -35.61 0.54
C THR A 634 -40.43 -35.70 1.89
N PHE A 635 -39.64 -34.67 2.27
CA PHE A 635 -38.92 -34.65 3.54
C PHE A 635 -39.91 -34.71 4.75
N TRP A 636 -40.92 -33.82 4.74
CA TRP A 636 -41.87 -33.75 5.83
C TRP A 636 -42.79 -34.96 5.88
N GLY A 637 -43.15 -35.50 4.73
CA GLY A 637 -43.94 -36.76 4.67
C GLY A 637 -43.16 -37.94 5.26
N MET A 638 -41.88 -38.10 4.88
CA MET A 638 -41.02 -39.16 5.45
C MET A 638 -40.76 -38.93 6.94
N THR A 639 -40.58 -37.68 7.36
CA THR A 639 -40.38 -37.35 8.79
C THR A 639 -41.61 -37.68 9.59
N ALA A 640 -42.80 -37.34 9.08
CA ALA A 640 -44.07 -37.69 9.72
C ALA A 640 -44.28 -39.21 9.81
N LEU A 641 -43.94 -39.94 8.73
CA LEU A 641 -43.99 -41.42 8.75
C LEU A 641 -43.06 -42.00 9.78
N LEU A 642 -41.80 -41.51 9.85
CA LEU A 642 -40.79 -41.95 10.81
C LEU A 642 -41.26 -41.72 12.27
N LEU A 643 -41.69 -40.47 12.54
CA LEU A 643 -42.21 -40.12 13.87
C LEU A 643 -43.45 -40.93 14.22
N GLY A 644 -44.38 -41.08 13.28
CA GLY A 644 -45.56 -41.93 13.44
C GLY A 644 -45.20 -43.37 13.79
N THR A 645 -44.22 -43.94 13.12
CA THR A 645 -43.71 -45.31 13.42
C THR A 645 -43.16 -45.41 14.84
N PHE A 646 -42.32 -44.43 15.25
CA PHE A 646 -41.79 -44.41 16.63
C PHE A 646 -42.89 -44.21 17.67
N VAL A 647 -43.87 -43.34 17.43
CA VAL A 647 -45.01 -43.12 18.34
C VAL A 647 -45.84 -44.41 18.47
N ILE A 648 -46.19 -45.03 17.33
CA ILE A 648 -46.95 -46.27 17.31
C ILE A 648 -46.18 -47.40 18.00
N GLY A 649 -44.89 -47.56 17.66
CA GLY A 649 -44.03 -48.55 18.30
C GLY A 649 -43.80 -48.28 19.79
N GLY A 650 -43.64 -47.03 20.16
CA GLY A 650 -43.55 -46.62 21.58
C GLY A 650 -44.83 -46.90 22.36
N LEU A 651 -45.98 -46.51 21.82
CA LEU A 651 -47.29 -46.84 22.40
C LEU A 651 -47.52 -48.37 22.52
N HIS A 652 -47.20 -49.10 21.44
CA HIS A 652 -47.26 -50.54 21.47
C HIS A 652 -46.39 -51.13 22.59
N THR A 653 -45.15 -50.65 22.69
CA THR A 653 -44.23 -51.11 23.76
C THR A 653 -44.75 -50.76 25.14
N LEU A 654 -45.24 -49.52 25.33
CA LEU A 654 -45.83 -49.10 26.61
C LEU A 654 -47.04 -49.95 27.00
N LEU A 655 -47.94 -50.25 26.07
CA LEU A 655 -49.09 -51.12 26.27
C LEU A 655 -48.70 -52.59 26.58
N TRP A 656 -47.60 -53.05 26.01
CA TRP A 656 -47.10 -54.40 26.22
C TRP A 656 -46.25 -54.57 27.49
N LEU A 657 -45.68 -53.52 28.03
CA LEU A 657 -44.82 -53.49 29.20
C LEU A 657 -45.47 -54.16 30.44
N PRO A 658 -46.73 -53.88 30.80
CA PRO A 658 -47.39 -54.55 31.94
C PRO A 658 -47.43 -56.03 31.76
N ARG A 659 -47.74 -56.51 30.55
CA ARG A 659 -47.81 -57.93 30.20
C ARG A 659 -46.44 -58.60 30.27
N ALA A 660 -45.39 -57.91 29.80
CA ALA A 660 -44.00 -58.36 29.88
C ALA A 660 -43.54 -58.50 31.35
N PHE A 661 -43.92 -57.53 32.21
CA PHE A 661 -43.61 -57.60 33.61
C PHE A 661 -44.37 -58.75 34.32
N GLN A 662 -45.65 -59.00 33.98
CA GLN A 662 -46.41 -60.14 34.51
C GLN A 662 -45.76 -61.47 34.05
N MET A 663 -45.38 -61.59 32.76
CA MET A 663 -44.74 -62.78 32.22
C MET A 663 -43.37 -63.05 32.87
N ARG A 664 -42.58 -62.00 33.09
CA ARG A 664 -41.30 -62.08 33.84
C ARG A 664 -41.49 -62.50 35.28
N ARG A 665 -42.54 -61.99 35.94
CA ARG A 665 -42.89 -62.44 37.32
C ARG A 665 -43.31 -63.91 37.34
N GLN A 666 -44.08 -64.37 36.37
CA GLN A 666 -44.47 -65.77 36.25
C GLN A 666 -43.29 -66.68 35.96
N LEU A 667 -42.38 -66.28 35.08
CA LEU A 667 -41.14 -67.01 34.79
C LEU A 667 -40.22 -67.09 36.01
N ARG A 668 -40.05 -66.00 36.75
CA ARG A 668 -39.27 -66.01 38.00
C ARG A 668 -39.93 -66.82 39.09
N ALA A 669 -41.27 -66.92 39.17
CA ALA A 669 -41.99 -67.75 40.10
C ALA A 669 -41.87 -69.26 39.73
N ALA A 670 -41.80 -69.54 38.43
CA ALA A 670 -41.58 -70.93 37.95
C ALA A 670 -40.10 -71.39 38.11
N GLU A 671 -39.14 -70.47 38.06
CA GLU A 671 -37.73 -70.74 38.34
C GLU A 671 -37.39 -70.75 39.83
N GLY A 672 -38.30 -70.34 40.71
CA GLY A 672 -38.09 -70.18 42.14
C GLY A 672 -38.58 -71.37 43.04
N GLU A 673 -39.05 -72.50 42.51
CA GLU A 673 -39.24 -73.71 43.25
C GLU A 673 -37.97 -74.59 43.23
N PRO A 674 -37.21 -74.62 44.37
CA PRO A 674 -36.07 -75.51 44.43
C PRO A 674 -36.64 -76.98 44.61
N ALA A 675 -36.36 -77.86 43.65
CA ALA A 675 -36.58 -79.28 43.77
C ALA A 675 -35.92 -79.80 45.06
N ALA A 676 -36.75 -80.35 45.96
CA ALA A 676 -36.30 -80.99 47.16
C ALA A 676 -35.29 -82.11 46.81
N THR A 677 -34.06 -81.92 47.15
CA THR A 677 -33.08 -82.97 47.13
C THR A 677 -33.27 -83.96 48.27
N PRO A 678 -33.27 -85.24 48.00
CA PRO A 678 -33.37 -86.29 49.08
C PRO A 678 -32.07 -86.26 49.92
N LYS A 679 -32.22 -86.20 51.24
CA LYS A 679 -31.16 -86.36 52.22
C LYS A 679 -30.64 -87.78 52.17
N THR A 680 -29.39 -88.00 51.76
CA THR A 680 -28.59 -89.21 52.02
C THR A 680 -27.82 -89.03 53.34
N PRO A 681 -27.60 -90.11 54.15
CA PRO A 681 -27.08 -90.01 55.49
C PRO A 681 -25.58 -89.76 55.52
N VAL A 682 -25.22 -89.00 56.52
CA VAL A 682 -23.84 -88.67 56.90
C VAL A 682 -23.08 -89.97 57.27
N ASP A 683 -21.96 -90.25 56.68
CA ASP A 683 -20.95 -91.12 57.25
C ASP A 683 -19.74 -90.28 57.67
N ARG A 684 -19.34 -90.47 58.95
CA ARG A 684 -18.22 -89.82 59.59
C ARG A 684 -16.96 -90.68 59.39
N GLY A 685 -15.95 -90.12 59.07
CA GLY A 685 -14.61 -90.70 59.19
C GLY A 685 -13.62 -89.84 58.41
N GLY A 686 -12.82 -89.16 59.03
CA GLY A 686 -11.63 -89.36 59.76
C GLY A 686 -10.44 -88.92 58.99
N ALA A 687 -9.81 -87.91 59.55
CA ALA A 687 -8.38 -87.68 59.70
C ALA A 687 -7.40 -87.76 58.56
N ASP A 688 -6.58 -86.66 58.55
CA ASP A 688 -5.17 -86.60 58.33
C ASP A 688 -4.62 -86.62 56.87
N ALA A 689 -4.07 -85.50 56.46
CA ALA A 689 -2.68 -85.10 56.22
C ALA A 689 -2.67 -83.87 55.34
#